data_5346c373e59b8e968b3d68d615377fbd
#
_entry.id   5346c373e59b8e968b3d68d615377fbd
#
_cell.length_a   1.000
_cell.length_b   1.000
_cell.length_c   1.000
_cell.angle_alpha   90.00
_cell.angle_beta   90.00
_cell.angle_gamma   90.00
#
_symmetry.space_group_name_H-M   'P 1'
#
loop_
_entity.id
_entity.type
_entity.pdbx_description
1 polymer ?
#
loop_
_entity_poly.entity_id
_entity_poly.type
_entity_poly.pdbx_seq_one_letter_code
_entity_poly.pdbx_strand_id
1 'polypeptide(L)'
;MNTMTAVHAGMKRSYRDMRGADSMMSPRSNTKEVLQQRPISRETSATPTPPNGAANRLEPRPRKVMFNFDATILIIGVRGVGKSSLGFLAASAYSRRLVESDRAFSEATGSSRTAYRKLHGPAEYQHTHYEVLKRLLETNSKNSVIVCSFADLEGEGAKLIRDWAQSHPVIYVRRDVAGIHDYIRIWSEERIQDVIRASEGLLQDCSNYDFYNVSETIDSLSPNEGPRHPSSRASNGPFLTLKRTEHDFLKLLRNIIGDHDRGRSHQSAYPLSQMSVDKLEFTSAVTLSAEDVVSRRIDLDEAQIGVDAIQLEVNINPAQGDTWRLGKHSCFNLIGEAFALLRRSTILPIVIDIAHDARDARQKQLSRAELLEYCFRLGPEYCTLDLTLDEAQLTHLLGGKGRTRVIGQYIADQRISDGWSGQACMDVYEKASGLGCELVKITMPDGNLTDNFAIQAFQQRVQTLNDGKGPRLIAYCTGRQGRTSMCFNNILTPVAPPVAVPEPMTPASGQSLEQLPLVTAKERSQALFASFVHEPMHFLIYGANVSFSLSPAMHNAAYEAMGMPHSYRTHSASTLEDFVTLVREHDFGGAAIVQPFKTRTLPMMDLLSPHAKAIGALNTVIPLRDEGVIASISSDVGIFRERNRTGPVKALYGDNTDWIGIRACIRRGLSPANTVRPQSTGLVCGAGGMARAAIYAMISLGVQNIFVCNRTKGNAEELAEHYNRLIRANGIAELSPSNAANTTVTALDSFQAEWPKNMRHPTMVVSTIPTQTLDGMPTNFTLPKEWLGSRTGGVVVELAYMPIVTPLVVQVQQIQSKGWILMDGLDMLPEQAFAQFELFTGRRAPRKLMRDEVFKHYSEDFLLGAALNTDSP
;
A
#
# COMPACT_ATOMS: atom_id res chain seq x y z
N MET A 1 -4.07 -20.15 -21.72
CA MET A 1 -5.37 -20.62 -21.20
C MET A 1 -5.28 -21.89 -20.34
N ASN A 2 -4.54 -22.90 -20.72
CA ASN A 2 -4.47 -24.17 -19.93
C ASN A 2 -3.64 -24.11 -18.63
N THR A 3 -2.72 -23.16 -18.46
CA THR A 3 -1.89 -23.02 -17.25
C THR A 3 -2.58 -22.25 -16.12
N MET A 4 -3.52 -21.34 -16.43
CA MET A 4 -4.30 -20.62 -15.43
C MET A 4 -5.31 -21.52 -14.69
N THR A 5 -5.91 -22.46 -15.41
CA THR A 5 -6.81 -23.45 -14.81
C THR A 5 -6.08 -24.41 -13.87
N ALA A 6 -4.80 -24.68 -14.11
CA ALA A 6 -4.00 -25.59 -13.28
C ALA A 6 -3.59 -24.98 -11.92
N VAL A 7 -3.26 -23.69 -11.88
CA VAL A 7 -2.87 -23.02 -10.62
C VAL A 7 -4.09 -22.79 -9.72
N HIS A 8 -5.23 -22.43 -10.30
CA HIS A 8 -6.50 -22.34 -9.56
C HIS A 8 -6.99 -23.72 -9.09
N ALA A 9 -6.75 -24.77 -9.90
CA ALA A 9 -7.01 -26.16 -9.56
C ALA A 9 -6.04 -26.67 -8.48
N GLY A 10 -4.77 -26.23 -8.47
CA GLY A 10 -3.78 -26.57 -7.45
C GLY A 10 -4.12 -26.02 -6.06
N MET A 11 -4.54 -24.75 -5.98
CA MET A 11 -5.07 -24.19 -4.73
C MET A 11 -6.36 -24.89 -4.26
N LYS A 12 -7.24 -25.29 -5.19
CA LYS A 12 -8.44 -26.06 -4.88
C LYS A 12 -8.13 -27.50 -4.49
N ARG A 13 -7.08 -28.13 -5.04
CA ARG A 13 -6.63 -29.48 -4.65
C ARG A 13 -6.04 -29.49 -3.23
N SER A 14 -5.22 -28.52 -2.88
CA SER A 14 -4.69 -28.39 -1.51
C SER A 14 -5.81 -28.27 -0.47
N TYR A 15 -6.90 -27.57 -0.80
CA TYR A 15 -8.07 -27.47 0.08
C TYR A 15 -8.97 -28.71 0.06
N ARG A 16 -9.01 -29.48 -1.04
CA ARG A 16 -9.73 -30.77 -1.15
C ARG A 16 -8.94 -31.92 -0.53
N ASP A 17 -7.62 -31.92 -0.67
CA ASP A 17 -6.77 -33.00 -0.11
C ASP A 17 -6.72 -32.96 1.42
N MET A 18 -6.99 -31.80 2.05
CA MET A 18 -7.22 -31.70 3.50
C MET A 18 -8.62 -32.24 3.94
N ARG A 19 -9.54 -32.51 3.00
CA ARG A 19 -10.84 -33.14 3.27
C ARG A 19 -10.90 -34.63 2.90
N GLY A 20 -9.85 -35.19 2.32
CA GLY A 20 -9.83 -36.49 1.68
C GLY A 20 -9.29 -37.66 2.50
N ALA A 21 -9.23 -37.55 3.82
CA ALA A 21 -8.74 -38.62 4.66
C ALA A 21 -9.80 -39.34 5.50
N ASP A 22 -11.04 -39.43 5.02
CA ASP A 22 -12.03 -40.38 5.61
C ASP A 22 -13.14 -40.66 4.61
N SER A 23 -13.01 -41.72 3.85
CA SER A 23 -14.06 -42.69 3.51
C SER A 23 -13.57 -43.71 2.47
N MET A 24 -13.10 -44.83 2.93
CA MET A 24 -13.21 -46.09 2.21
C MET A 24 -14.47 -46.81 2.72
N MET A 25 -15.41 -47.05 1.86
CA MET A 25 -16.13 -48.30 1.63
C MET A 25 -17.29 -48.09 0.66
N SER A 26 -17.20 -48.74 -0.48
CA SER A 26 -18.34 -49.00 -1.36
C SER A 26 -18.93 -50.39 -1.01
N PRO A 27 -20.19 -50.71 -1.41
CA PRO A 27 -20.34 -51.39 -2.67
C PRO A 27 -21.55 -50.99 -3.55
N ARG A 28 -21.43 -51.44 -4.81
CA ARG A 28 -22.36 -51.29 -5.92
C ARG A 28 -23.76 -51.90 -5.66
N SER A 29 -24.82 -51.25 -6.18
CA SER A 29 -25.85 -52.01 -6.92
C SER A 29 -26.65 -51.07 -7.83
N ASN A 30 -26.88 -51.54 -9.05
CA ASN A 30 -27.76 -51.00 -10.09
C ASN A 30 -29.22 -51.05 -9.65
N THR A 31 -30.00 -50.01 -9.98
CA THR A 31 -31.32 -50.21 -10.59
C THR A 31 -31.79 -48.90 -11.22
N LYS A 32 -32.12 -49.00 -12.50
CA LYS A 32 -32.89 -48.00 -13.27
C LYS A 32 -34.35 -48.09 -12.85
N GLU A 33 -34.94 -46.97 -12.49
CA GLU A 33 -36.41 -46.86 -12.57
C GLU A 33 -36.79 -45.49 -13.15
N VAL A 34 -37.65 -45.64 -14.17
CA VAL A 34 -38.36 -44.60 -14.91
C VAL A 34 -39.46 -44.05 -14.04
N LEU A 35 -39.54 -42.74 -13.84
CA LEU A 35 -40.71 -42.10 -13.26
C LEU A 35 -41.28 -41.04 -14.21
N GLN A 36 -42.50 -41.38 -14.63
CA GLN A 36 -43.42 -40.60 -15.47
C GLN A 36 -43.84 -39.28 -14.81
N GLN A 37 -43.97 -38.28 -15.63
CA GLN A 37 -44.53 -36.96 -15.34
C GLN A 37 -46.03 -37.10 -15.00
N ARG A 38 -46.49 -36.48 -13.91
CA ARG A 38 -47.87 -36.07 -13.73
C ARG A 38 -47.97 -34.58 -13.46
N PRO A 39 -48.95 -33.86 -13.99
CA PRO A 39 -49.12 -32.43 -13.86
C PRO A 39 -49.72 -32.08 -12.51
N ILE A 40 -49.13 -31.10 -11.81
CA ILE A 40 -49.67 -30.53 -10.59
C ILE A 40 -50.44 -29.26 -10.95
N SER A 41 -51.72 -29.30 -10.55
CA SER A 41 -52.71 -28.23 -10.65
C SER A 41 -52.26 -26.96 -9.89
N ARG A 42 -52.55 -25.81 -10.52
CA ARG A 42 -52.46 -24.48 -9.90
C ARG A 42 -53.46 -24.39 -8.73
N GLU A 43 -52.96 -24.30 -7.52
CA GLU A 43 -53.67 -23.69 -6.41
C GLU A 43 -53.05 -22.30 -6.14
N THR A 44 -53.92 -21.31 -6.23
CA THR A 44 -53.69 -19.93 -5.84
C THR A 44 -53.60 -19.88 -4.31
N SER A 45 -52.35 -19.72 -3.78
CA SER A 45 -52.18 -19.39 -2.37
C SER A 45 -51.81 -17.92 -2.21
N ALA A 46 -52.63 -17.27 -1.35
CA ALA A 46 -52.53 -15.89 -0.98
C ALA A 46 -51.10 -15.52 -0.46
N THR A 47 -50.63 -14.37 -0.90
CA THR A 47 -49.45 -13.68 -0.33
C THR A 47 -49.67 -13.44 1.17
N PRO A 48 -48.75 -13.85 2.05
CA PRO A 48 -48.79 -13.39 3.43
C PRO A 48 -48.35 -11.93 3.50
N THR A 49 -49.24 -11.07 3.94
CA THR A 49 -48.93 -9.71 4.38
C THR A 49 -47.86 -9.77 5.50
N PRO A 50 -46.82 -8.97 5.48
CA PRO A 50 -45.88 -8.92 6.61
C PRO A 50 -46.61 -8.34 7.84
N PRO A 51 -46.37 -8.88 9.05
CA PRO A 51 -46.95 -8.32 10.26
C PRO A 51 -46.35 -6.90 10.47
N ASN A 52 -47.27 -5.94 10.67
CA ASN A 52 -46.94 -4.62 11.20
C ASN A 52 -46.38 -4.78 12.63
N GLY A 53 -45.10 -5.05 12.72
CA GLY A 53 -44.32 -4.95 13.93
C GLY A 53 -43.59 -3.61 13.89
N ALA A 54 -43.95 -2.67 14.73
CA ALA A 54 -43.15 -1.52 15.05
C ALA A 54 -41.75 -2.02 15.42
N ALA A 55 -40.83 -1.89 14.49
CA ALA A 55 -39.43 -2.16 14.75
C ALA A 55 -38.99 -1.18 15.86
N ASN A 56 -38.74 -1.70 17.05
CA ASN A 56 -37.93 -1.01 18.06
C ASN A 56 -36.62 -0.60 17.39
N ARG A 57 -36.55 0.63 16.89
CA ARG A 57 -35.30 1.27 16.56
C ARG A 57 -34.57 1.46 17.89
N LEU A 58 -33.70 0.49 18.19
CA LEU A 58 -32.75 0.61 19.27
C LEU A 58 -31.95 1.89 19.01
N GLU A 59 -31.81 2.74 20.02
CA GLU A 59 -31.02 3.95 19.95
C GLU A 59 -29.63 3.60 19.39
N PRO A 60 -29.09 4.40 18.44
CA PRO A 60 -27.78 4.17 17.88
C PRO A 60 -26.73 4.30 18.99
N ARG A 61 -26.17 3.18 19.42
CA ARG A 61 -25.04 3.20 20.35
C ARG A 61 -23.78 3.72 19.63
N PRO A 62 -22.95 4.54 20.27
CA PRO A 62 -21.71 5.00 19.68
C PRO A 62 -20.83 3.79 19.33
N ARG A 63 -20.39 3.71 18.07
CA ARG A 63 -19.54 2.60 17.59
C ARG A 63 -18.15 2.77 18.16
N LYS A 64 -17.60 1.70 18.72
CA LYS A 64 -16.18 1.68 19.09
C LYS A 64 -15.34 1.53 17.81
N VAL A 65 -14.34 2.40 17.65
CA VAL A 65 -13.52 2.48 16.42
C VAL A 65 -12.03 2.29 16.70
N MET A 66 -11.62 2.19 17.95
CA MET A 66 -10.23 1.90 18.35
C MET A 66 -10.19 0.70 19.29
N PHE A 67 -9.30 -0.23 19.00
CA PHE A 67 -9.21 -1.52 19.68
C PHE A 67 -7.79 -1.79 20.14
N ASN A 68 -7.66 -2.63 21.16
CA ASN A 68 -6.37 -3.12 21.62
C ASN A 68 -5.72 -3.99 20.55
N PHE A 69 -4.40 -3.96 20.51
CA PHE A 69 -3.64 -4.74 19.52
C PHE A 69 -3.93 -6.26 19.62
N ASP A 70 -4.14 -6.79 20.81
CA ASP A 70 -4.44 -8.22 21.07
C ASP A 70 -5.92 -8.60 20.85
N ALA A 71 -6.80 -7.62 20.58
CA ALA A 71 -8.22 -7.88 20.36
C ALA A 71 -8.44 -8.80 19.16
N THR A 72 -9.32 -9.77 19.29
CA THR A 72 -9.67 -10.71 18.22
C THR A 72 -10.42 -10.01 17.09
N ILE A 73 -10.02 -10.27 15.85
CA ILE A 73 -10.62 -9.70 14.65
C ILE A 73 -11.71 -10.66 14.14
N LEU A 74 -12.93 -10.18 13.99
CA LEU A 74 -14.02 -10.89 13.32
C LEU A 74 -14.14 -10.44 11.87
N ILE A 75 -14.36 -11.40 10.97
CA ILE A 75 -14.60 -11.15 9.54
C ILE A 75 -15.95 -11.72 9.17
N ILE A 76 -16.88 -10.84 8.77
CA ILE A 76 -18.25 -11.20 8.36
C ILE A 76 -18.51 -10.82 6.90
N GLY A 77 -19.56 -11.35 6.30
CA GLY A 77 -19.99 -11.08 4.93
C GLY A 77 -20.66 -12.28 4.28
N VAL A 78 -21.22 -12.09 3.08
CA VAL A 78 -21.87 -13.16 2.33
C VAL A 78 -20.87 -14.19 1.81
N ARG A 79 -21.37 -15.32 1.29
CA ARG A 79 -20.51 -16.35 0.71
C ARG A 79 -19.87 -15.83 -0.60
N GLY A 80 -18.58 -16.12 -0.81
CA GLY A 80 -17.86 -15.75 -2.05
C GLY A 80 -17.09 -14.44 -1.99
N VAL A 81 -17.24 -13.63 -0.93
CA VAL A 81 -16.51 -12.34 -0.80
C VAL A 81 -15.02 -12.46 -0.43
N GLY A 82 -14.51 -13.66 -0.11
CA GLY A 82 -13.10 -13.88 0.18
C GLY A 82 -12.72 -13.89 1.66
N LYS A 83 -13.65 -13.99 2.59
CA LYS A 83 -13.43 -13.98 4.05
C LYS A 83 -12.30 -14.90 4.53
N SER A 84 -12.31 -16.19 4.12
CA SER A 84 -11.30 -17.16 4.55
C SER A 84 -9.89 -16.79 4.09
N SER A 85 -9.75 -16.26 2.85
CA SER A 85 -8.46 -15.79 2.33
C SER A 85 -7.95 -14.59 3.13
N LEU A 86 -8.81 -13.60 3.40
CA LEU A 86 -8.48 -12.43 4.21
C LEU A 86 -8.16 -12.82 5.65
N GLY A 87 -8.92 -13.76 6.22
CA GLY A 87 -8.65 -14.30 7.55
C GLY A 87 -7.27 -14.96 7.64
N PHE A 88 -6.91 -15.73 6.62
CA PHE A 88 -5.58 -16.34 6.53
C PHE A 88 -4.46 -15.28 6.41
N LEU A 89 -4.65 -14.25 5.58
CA LEU A 89 -3.69 -13.15 5.44
C LEU A 89 -3.49 -12.42 6.77
N ALA A 90 -4.58 -12.04 7.45
CA ALA A 90 -4.53 -11.38 8.75
C ALA A 90 -3.84 -12.25 9.82
N ALA A 91 -4.24 -13.52 9.91
CA ALA A 91 -3.68 -14.45 10.89
C ALA A 91 -2.18 -14.70 10.66
N SER A 92 -1.77 -14.82 9.39
CA SER A 92 -0.36 -14.99 9.02
C SER A 92 0.46 -13.75 9.32
N ALA A 93 -0.02 -12.55 8.94
CA ALA A 93 0.71 -11.30 9.11
C ALA A 93 0.92 -10.92 10.58
N TYR A 94 -0.08 -11.14 11.43
CA TYR A 94 -0.04 -10.78 12.85
C TYR A 94 0.28 -11.96 13.78
N SER A 95 0.63 -13.13 13.22
CA SER A 95 0.92 -14.37 13.98
C SER A 95 -0.21 -14.74 14.94
N ARG A 96 -1.47 -14.62 14.46
CA ARG A 96 -2.67 -14.94 15.24
C ARG A 96 -3.25 -16.30 14.88
N ARG A 97 -4.05 -16.87 15.78
CA ARG A 97 -4.79 -18.09 15.53
C ARG A 97 -5.95 -17.83 14.56
N LEU A 98 -6.02 -18.58 13.46
CA LEU A 98 -7.16 -18.55 12.56
C LEU A 98 -8.23 -19.57 13.01
N VAL A 99 -9.48 -19.11 13.13
CA VAL A 99 -10.62 -19.94 13.50
C VAL A 99 -11.77 -19.70 12.52
N GLU A 100 -12.28 -20.77 11.92
CA GLU A 100 -13.48 -20.70 11.06
C GLU A 100 -14.68 -21.22 11.85
N SER A 101 -15.76 -20.45 11.93
CA SER A 101 -16.96 -20.78 12.72
C SER A 101 -17.66 -22.06 12.25
N ASP A 102 -17.66 -22.31 10.92
CA ASP A 102 -18.25 -23.55 10.37
C ASP A 102 -17.49 -24.80 10.82
N ARG A 103 -16.16 -24.70 10.88
CA ARG A 103 -15.31 -25.77 11.37
C ARG A 103 -15.48 -25.97 12.87
N ALA A 104 -15.52 -24.91 13.65
CA ALA A 104 -15.74 -24.97 15.09
C ALA A 104 -17.11 -25.61 15.43
N PHE A 105 -18.14 -25.28 14.65
CA PHE A 105 -19.46 -25.93 14.81
C PHE A 105 -19.38 -27.42 14.51
N SER A 106 -18.70 -27.80 13.42
CA SER A 106 -18.57 -29.23 13.06
C SER A 106 -17.74 -30.03 14.08
N GLU A 107 -16.68 -29.41 14.65
CA GLU A 107 -15.87 -30.02 15.71
C GLU A 107 -16.67 -30.19 17.02
N ALA A 108 -17.55 -29.23 17.35
CA ALA A 108 -18.37 -29.28 18.56
C ALA A 108 -19.53 -30.27 18.48
N THR A 109 -20.11 -30.46 17.28
CA THR A 109 -21.35 -31.26 17.10
C THR A 109 -21.16 -32.56 16.32
N GLY A 110 -19.98 -32.79 15.76
CA GLY A 110 -19.70 -33.94 14.89
C GLY A 110 -20.34 -33.84 13.50
N SER A 111 -21.08 -32.76 13.18
CA SER A 111 -21.84 -32.64 11.95
C SER A 111 -21.78 -31.24 11.34
N SER A 112 -21.93 -31.14 10.01
CA SER A 112 -22.07 -29.82 9.37
C SER A 112 -23.39 -29.15 9.81
N ARG A 113 -23.45 -27.80 9.78
CA ARG A 113 -24.67 -27.03 10.14
C ARG A 113 -25.91 -27.50 9.41
N THR A 114 -25.83 -27.79 8.11
CA THR A 114 -26.92 -28.26 7.29
C THR A 114 -27.38 -29.68 7.70
N ALA A 115 -26.43 -30.57 7.98
CA ALA A 115 -26.78 -31.95 8.45
C ALA A 115 -27.37 -31.92 9.84
N TYR A 116 -26.82 -31.15 10.77
CA TYR A 116 -27.31 -31.01 12.12
C TYR A 116 -28.74 -30.43 12.15
N ARG A 117 -29.01 -29.36 11.37
CA ARG A 117 -30.35 -28.77 11.26
C ARG A 117 -31.38 -29.75 10.69
N LYS A 118 -30.99 -30.58 9.73
CA LYS A 118 -31.90 -31.65 9.19
C LYS A 118 -32.19 -32.74 10.20
N LEU A 119 -31.21 -33.10 11.02
CA LEU A 119 -31.32 -34.21 11.99
C LEU A 119 -32.06 -33.79 13.25
N HIS A 120 -31.80 -32.59 13.79
CA HIS A 120 -32.28 -32.15 15.10
C HIS A 120 -33.40 -31.08 15.01
N GLY A 121 -33.70 -30.62 13.80
CA GLY A 121 -34.71 -29.57 13.59
C GLY A 121 -34.15 -28.14 13.81
N PRO A 122 -34.97 -27.13 13.41
CA PRO A 122 -34.49 -25.73 13.42
C PRO A 122 -34.34 -25.15 14.83
N ALA A 123 -35.17 -25.51 15.79
CA ALA A 123 -35.13 -24.96 17.15
C ALA A 123 -33.86 -25.42 17.91
N GLU A 124 -33.60 -26.74 17.89
CA GLU A 124 -32.39 -27.31 18.51
C GLU A 124 -31.12 -26.82 17.82
N TYR A 125 -31.17 -26.68 16.48
CA TYR A 125 -30.05 -26.08 15.74
C TYR A 125 -29.76 -24.63 16.19
N GLN A 126 -30.81 -23.81 16.36
CA GLN A 126 -30.62 -22.42 16.79
C GLN A 126 -30.01 -22.33 18.19
N HIS A 127 -30.49 -23.15 19.13
CA HIS A 127 -29.93 -23.18 20.48
C HIS A 127 -28.47 -23.63 20.49
N THR A 128 -28.18 -24.77 19.89
CA THR A 128 -26.80 -25.30 19.83
C THR A 128 -25.86 -24.36 19.08
N HIS A 129 -26.32 -23.77 17.99
CA HIS A 129 -25.58 -22.81 17.23
C HIS A 129 -25.19 -21.58 18.06
N TYR A 130 -26.15 -21.01 18.81
CA TYR A 130 -25.88 -19.88 19.70
C TYR A 130 -24.83 -20.22 20.77
N GLU A 131 -24.96 -21.37 21.45
CA GLU A 131 -24.02 -21.79 22.49
C GLU A 131 -22.60 -22.04 21.93
N VAL A 132 -22.51 -22.67 20.76
CA VAL A 132 -21.23 -22.88 20.09
C VAL A 132 -20.58 -21.54 19.70
N LEU A 133 -21.34 -20.61 19.12
CA LEU A 133 -20.84 -19.28 18.75
C LEU A 133 -20.39 -18.50 19.98
N LYS A 134 -21.17 -18.47 21.04
CA LYS A 134 -20.85 -17.81 22.30
C LYS A 134 -19.53 -18.34 22.88
N ARG A 135 -19.43 -19.68 23.02
CA ARG A 135 -18.20 -20.32 23.49
C ARG A 135 -16.99 -20.05 22.60
N LEU A 136 -17.21 -20.03 21.27
CA LEU A 136 -16.16 -19.70 20.28
C LEU A 136 -15.58 -18.32 20.54
N LEU A 137 -16.43 -17.31 20.70
CA LEU A 137 -16.05 -15.93 20.96
C LEU A 137 -15.33 -15.81 22.32
N GLU A 138 -15.87 -16.34 23.39
CA GLU A 138 -15.31 -16.30 24.74
C GLU A 138 -13.91 -16.95 24.80
N THR A 139 -13.75 -18.13 24.18
CA THR A 139 -12.47 -18.87 24.18
C THR A 139 -11.40 -18.20 23.35
N ASN A 140 -11.76 -17.42 22.33
CA ASN A 140 -10.84 -16.78 21.39
C ASN A 140 -10.90 -15.25 21.49
N SER A 141 -11.07 -14.69 22.68
CA SER A 141 -11.18 -13.24 22.87
C SER A 141 -9.90 -12.46 22.56
N LYS A 142 -8.75 -13.10 22.51
CA LYS A 142 -7.46 -12.48 22.24
C LYS A 142 -6.64 -13.21 21.19
N ASN A 143 -5.83 -12.43 20.45
CA ASN A 143 -4.82 -12.92 19.48
C ASN A 143 -5.37 -13.93 18.46
N SER A 144 -6.63 -13.78 18.06
CA SER A 144 -7.27 -14.64 17.08
C SER A 144 -7.85 -13.84 15.91
N VAL A 145 -8.09 -14.54 14.81
CA VAL A 145 -8.89 -14.06 13.68
C VAL A 145 -10.01 -15.07 13.48
N ILE A 146 -11.24 -14.64 13.62
CA ILE A 146 -12.43 -15.49 13.48
C ILE A 146 -13.13 -15.14 12.17
N VAL A 147 -13.31 -16.14 11.31
CA VAL A 147 -14.07 -16.01 10.07
C VAL A 147 -15.46 -16.57 10.32
N CYS A 148 -16.45 -15.67 10.36
CA CYS A 148 -17.84 -16.02 10.59
C CYS A 148 -18.55 -16.43 9.30
N SER A 149 -19.41 -17.43 9.42
CA SER A 149 -20.39 -17.79 8.40
C SER A 149 -21.57 -16.80 8.43
N PHE A 150 -22.32 -16.69 7.35
CA PHE A 150 -23.54 -15.88 7.35
C PHE A 150 -24.59 -16.43 8.34
N ALA A 151 -24.61 -17.74 8.57
CA ALA A 151 -25.48 -18.37 9.56
C ALA A 151 -25.23 -17.87 11.00
N ASP A 152 -24.03 -17.37 11.32
CA ASP A 152 -23.70 -16.80 12.63
C ASP A 152 -24.45 -15.48 12.92
N LEU A 153 -25.02 -14.87 11.88
CA LEU A 153 -25.81 -13.64 11.95
C LEU A 153 -27.34 -13.92 12.02
N GLU A 154 -27.77 -15.19 12.05
CA GLU A 154 -29.15 -15.52 12.18
C GLU A 154 -29.61 -15.45 13.66
N GLY A 155 -30.79 -14.90 13.91
CA GLY A 155 -31.42 -14.83 15.24
C GLY A 155 -30.55 -14.11 16.30
N GLU A 156 -30.38 -14.73 17.47
CA GLU A 156 -29.62 -14.19 18.60
C GLU A 156 -28.11 -14.06 18.31
N GLY A 157 -27.59 -14.77 17.30
CA GLY A 157 -26.17 -14.67 16.90
C GLY A 157 -25.81 -13.27 16.42
N ALA A 158 -26.71 -12.58 15.70
CA ALA A 158 -26.49 -11.19 15.29
C ALA A 158 -26.35 -10.24 16.49
N LYS A 159 -27.15 -10.44 17.53
CA LYS A 159 -27.07 -9.64 18.76
C LYS A 159 -25.74 -9.89 19.48
N LEU A 160 -25.32 -11.14 19.57
CA LEU A 160 -24.05 -11.52 20.19
C LEU A 160 -22.86 -10.88 19.45
N ILE A 161 -22.84 -10.91 18.11
CA ILE A 161 -21.78 -10.25 17.31
C ILE A 161 -21.82 -8.74 17.45
N ARG A 162 -22.99 -8.11 17.50
CA ARG A 162 -23.16 -6.68 17.73
C ARG A 162 -22.63 -6.25 19.11
N ASP A 163 -22.92 -7.02 20.15
CA ASP A 163 -22.39 -6.76 21.49
C ASP A 163 -20.86 -6.96 21.53
N TRP A 164 -20.36 -7.96 20.80
CA TRP A 164 -18.94 -8.21 20.63
C TRP A 164 -18.22 -7.05 19.92
N ALA A 165 -18.86 -6.40 18.96
CA ALA A 165 -18.32 -5.25 18.24
C ALA A 165 -18.03 -4.03 19.15
N GLN A 166 -18.54 -4.00 20.40
CA GLN A 166 -18.19 -2.97 21.38
C GLN A 166 -16.79 -3.14 21.98
N SER A 167 -16.18 -4.30 21.84
CA SER A 167 -14.85 -4.59 22.40
C SER A 167 -13.85 -5.10 21.39
N HIS A 168 -14.30 -5.61 20.25
CA HIS A 168 -13.49 -6.27 19.23
C HIS A 168 -13.82 -5.74 17.82
N PRO A 169 -12.84 -5.62 16.91
CA PRO A 169 -13.11 -5.19 15.55
C PRO A 169 -13.88 -6.27 14.77
N VAL A 170 -15.00 -5.87 14.21
CA VAL A 170 -15.79 -6.67 13.27
C VAL A 170 -15.75 -6.01 11.90
N ILE A 171 -15.25 -6.72 10.91
CA ILE A 171 -15.03 -6.22 9.55
C ILE A 171 -16.04 -6.86 8.61
N TYR A 172 -16.87 -6.03 7.99
CA TYR A 172 -17.76 -6.45 6.92
C TYR A 172 -17.02 -6.44 5.58
N VAL A 173 -16.89 -7.62 4.98
CA VAL A 173 -16.25 -7.78 3.67
C VAL A 173 -17.32 -7.73 2.58
N ARG A 174 -17.20 -6.78 1.67
CA ARG A 174 -17.99 -6.60 0.45
C ARG A 174 -17.21 -7.10 -0.76
N ARG A 175 -17.91 -7.41 -1.83
CA ARG A 175 -17.33 -7.74 -3.13
C ARG A 175 -18.33 -7.47 -4.24
N ASP A 176 -17.83 -7.17 -5.44
CA ASP A 176 -18.60 -7.03 -6.65
C ASP A 176 -19.35 -8.34 -7.02
N VAL A 177 -20.51 -8.21 -7.63
CA VAL A 177 -21.39 -9.32 -7.99
C VAL A 177 -20.69 -10.32 -8.91
N ALA A 178 -19.98 -9.80 -9.92
CA ALA A 178 -19.22 -10.62 -10.87
C ALA A 178 -18.19 -11.52 -10.17
N GLY A 179 -17.41 -10.96 -9.24
CA GLY A 179 -16.43 -11.74 -8.49
C GLY A 179 -17.02 -12.78 -7.55
N ILE A 180 -18.22 -12.52 -7.00
CA ILE A 180 -18.95 -13.53 -6.22
C ILE A 180 -19.48 -14.63 -7.15
N HIS A 181 -20.02 -14.26 -8.31
CA HIS A 181 -20.55 -15.18 -9.32
C HIS A 181 -19.46 -16.12 -9.84
N ASP A 182 -18.28 -15.60 -10.18
CA ASP A 182 -17.12 -16.40 -10.61
C ASP A 182 -16.71 -17.47 -9.59
N TYR A 183 -16.89 -17.18 -8.31
CA TYR A 183 -16.57 -18.13 -7.26
C TYR A 183 -17.69 -19.16 -7.03
N ILE A 184 -18.94 -18.71 -6.93
CA ILE A 184 -20.08 -19.59 -6.58
C ILE A 184 -20.54 -20.40 -7.78
N ARG A 185 -20.60 -19.81 -8.99
CA ARG A 185 -20.98 -20.37 -10.29
C ARG A 185 -22.37 -21.00 -10.41
N ILE A 186 -23.03 -21.33 -9.30
CA ILE A 186 -24.34 -22.00 -9.26
C ILE A 186 -25.50 -21.04 -8.99
N TRP A 187 -25.22 -19.78 -8.67
CA TRP A 187 -26.22 -18.74 -8.46
C TRP A 187 -26.17 -17.74 -9.62
N SER A 188 -27.32 -17.27 -10.07
CA SER A 188 -27.39 -16.16 -11.02
C SER A 188 -26.95 -14.86 -10.35
N GLU A 189 -26.52 -13.88 -11.12
CA GLU A 189 -26.13 -12.56 -10.65
C GLU A 189 -27.29 -11.87 -9.92
N GLU A 190 -28.53 -11.99 -10.44
CA GLU A 190 -29.73 -11.45 -9.81
C GLU A 190 -29.92 -12.01 -8.40
N ARG A 191 -29.78 -13.32 -8.25
CA ARG A 191 -29.87 -13.96 -6.93
C ARG A 191 -28.79 -13.49 -5.96
N ILE A 192 -27.58 -13.26 -6.46
CA ILE A 192 -26.48 -12.73 -5.65
C ILE A 192 -26.83 -11.32 -5.21
N GLN A 193 -27.34 -10.48 -6.11
CA GLN A 193 -27.77 -9.11 -5.78
C GLN A 193 -28.87 -9.10 -4.71
N ASP A 194 -29.85 -10.00 -4.83
CA ASP A 194 -30.95 -10.10 -3.84
C ASP A 194 -30.42 -10.52 -2.46
N VAL A 195 -29.50 -11.47 -2.39
CA VAL A 195 -28.85 -11.87 -1.14
C VAL A 195 -28.07 -10.72 -0.52
N ILE A 196 -27.31 -9.98 -1.33
CA ILE A 196 -26.56 -8.81 -0.85
C ILE A 196 -27.53 -7.76 -0.28
N ARG A 197 -28.56 -7.36 -1.04
CA ARG A 197 -29.55 -6.36 -0.60
C ARG A 197 -30.25 -6.77 0.69
N ALA A 198 -30.67 -8.03 0.80
CA ALA A 198 -31.38 -8.53 1.96
C ALA A 198 -30.51 -8.60 3.23
N SER A 199 -29.19 -8.79 3.07
CA SER A 199 -28.26 -8.98 4.18
C SER A 199 -27.51 -7.71 4.60
N GLU A 200 -27.46 -6.71 3.76
CA GLU A 200 -26.58 -5.54 3.91
C GLU A 200 -26.84 -4.77 5.21
N GLY A 201 -28.09 -4.46 5.54
CA GLY A 201 -28.44 -3.75 6.77
C GLY A 201 -27.97 -4.49 8.01
N LEU A 202 -28.20 -5.81 8.08
CA LEU A 202 -27.78 -6.65 9.19
C LEU A 202 -26.26 -6.70 9.34
N LEU A 203 -25.55 -6.86 8.22
CA LEU A 203 -24.08 -6.92 8.20
C LEU A 203 -23.46 -5.59 8.63
N GLN A 204 -24.05 -4.47 8.20
CA GLN A 204 -23.61 -3.13 8.62
C GLN A 204 -23.83 -2.91 10.12
N ASP A 205 -24.99 -3.30 10.65
CA ASP A 205 -25.32 -3.15 12.07
C ASP A 205 -24.42 -3.98 12.99
N CYS A 206 -23.92 -5.11 12.50
CA CYS A 206 -23.04 -6.01 13.26
C CYS A 206 -21.56 -5.69 13.11
N SER A 207 -21.16 -4.67 12.34
CA SER A 207 -19.75 -4.39 12.02
C SER A 207 -19.32 -2.97 12.34
N ASN A 208 -18.01 -2.79 12.60
CA ASN A 208 -17.38 -1.51 12.82
C ASN A 208 -16.79 -0.93 11.54
N TYR A 209 -16.23 -1.78 10.67
CA TYR A 209 -15.49 -1.40 9.48
C TYR A 209 -15.97 -2.14 8.24
N ASP A 210 -15.81 -1.52 7.09
CA ASP A 210 -16.13 -2.10 5.78
C ASP A 210 -14.83 -2.29 4.99
N PHE A 211 -14.71 -3.45 4.34
CA PHE A 211 -13.64 -3.74 3.40
C PHE A 211 -14.22 -4.19 2.08
N TYR A 212 -13.98 -3.44 1.02
CA TYR A 212 -14.42 -3.79 -0.31
C TYR A 212 -13.35 -4.60 -1.04
N ASN A 213 -13.58 -5.90 -1.24
CA ASN A 213 -12.66 -6.82 -1.91
C ASN A 213 -12.93 -6.81 -3.42
N VAL A 214 -12.41 -5.81 -4.11
CA VAL A 214 -12.58 -5.64 -5.57
C VAL A 214 -12.00 -6.83 -6.34
N SER A 215 -12.72 -7.28 -7.35
CA SER A 215 -12.25 -8.26 -8.33
C SER A 215 -11.43 -7.54 -9.41
N GLU A 216 -10.16 -7.90 -9.55
CA GLU A 216 -9.34 -7.44 -10.66
C GLU A 216 -9.60 -8.33 -11.87
N THR A 217 -10.13 -7.77 -12.95
CA THR A 217 -10.17 -8.45 -14.25
C THR A 217 -8.78 -8.41 -14.88
N ILE A 218 -8.39 -9.52 -15.49
CA ILE A 218 -7.07 -9.66 -16.18
C ILE A 218 -6.92 -8.65 -17.33
N ASP A 219 -8.03 -8.14 -17.85
CA ASP A 219 -8.09 -7.17 -18.96
C ASP A 219 -7.76 -5.72 -18.53
N SER A 220 -7.53 -5.47 -17.24
CA SER A 220 -7.12 -4.13 -16.75
C SER A 220 -5.64 -3.79 -17.01
N LEU A 221 -4.93 -4.66 -17.70
CA LEU A 221 -3.59 -4.39 -18.21
C LEU A 221 -3.74 -3.74 -19.59
N SER A 222 -3.25 -2.52 -19.71
CA SER A 222 -3.33 -1.66 -20.90
C SER A 222 -3.16 -2.45 -22.22
N PRO A 223 -4.08 -2.28 -23.22
CA PRO A 223 -3.96 -2.94 -24.50
C PRO A 223 -2.74 -2.49 -25.33
N ASN A 224 -1.99 -1.49 -24.87
CA ASN A 224 -0.86 -0.86 -25.56
C ASN A 224 0.53 -1.31 -25.10
N GLU A 225 0.65 -2.38 -24.33
CA GLU A 225 1.97 -2.92 -24.05
C GLU A 225 2.54 -3.62 -25.30
N GLY A 226 3.59 -3.02 -25.90
CA GLY A 226 4.42 -3.63 -26.94
C GLY A 226 4.99 -4.99 -26.53
N PRO A 227 5.80 -5.66 -27.36
CA PRO A 227 6.26 -7.03 -27.09
C PRO A 227 6.93 -7.11 -25.71
N ARG A 228 6.27 -7.84 -24.81
CA ARG A 228 6.68 -7.96 -23.40
C ARG A 228 8.04 -8.64 -23.31
N HIS A 229 8.96 -8.01 -22.61
CA HIS A 229 10.27 -8.60 -22.28
C HIS A 229 10.07 -9.96 -21.56
N PRO A 230 10.89 -10.97 -21.80
CA PRO A 230 10.78 -12.30 -21.17
C PRO A 230 10.72 -12.28 -19.64
N SER A 231 11.34 -11.26 -19.00
CA SER A 231 11.31 -11.05 -17.55
C SER A 231 9.97 -10.49 -17.02
N SER A 232 9.16 -9.84 -17.87
CA SER A 232 7.85 -9.29 -17.47
C SER A 232 6.78 -10.38 -17.20
N ARG A 233 7.09 -11.64 -17.48
CA ARG A 233 6.22 -12.80 -17.19
C ARG A 233 5.92 -13.00 -15.72
N ALA A 234 6.74 -12.47 -14.81
CA ALA A 234 6.50 -12.55 -13.37
C ALA A 234 5.44 -11.57 -12.87
N SER A 235 5.16 -10.49 -13.63
CA SER A 235 4.23 -9.43 -13.20
C SER A 235 2.75 -9.79 -13.29
N ASN A 236 2.38 -10.83 -14.02
CA ASN A 236 0.98 -11.21 -14.32
C ASN A 236 0.52 -12.53 -13.68
N GLY A 237 1.21 -13.05 -12.69
CA GLY A 237 0.75 -14.24 -11.98
C GLY A 237 -0.48 -13.92 -11.10
N PRO A 238 -1.42 -14.86 -10.90
CA PRO A 238 -2.56 -14.72 -9.99
C PRO A 238 -2.15 -14.39 -8.55
N PHE A 239 -0.89 -14.46 -8.27
CA PHE A 239 -0.16 -14.13 -7.07
C PHE A 239 -0.15 -12.63 -6.75
N LEU A 240 -0.05 -11.76 -7.77
CA LEU A 240 0.02 -10.31 -7.58
C LEU A 240 -1.31 -9.74 -7.11
N THR A 241 -2.43 -10.25 -7.62
CA THR A 241 -3.76 -9.85 -7.17
C THR A 241 -3.93 -10.11 -5.67
N LEU A 242 -3.51 -11.29 -5.20
CA LEU A 242 -3.56 -11.60 -3.78
C LEU A 242 -2.60 -10.73 -2.95
N LYS A 243 -1.44 -10.36 -3.49
CA LYS A 243 -0.49 -9.45 -2.82
C LYS A 243 -1.00 -8.03 -2.69
N ARG A 244 -1.67 -7.50 -3.70
CA ARG A 244 -2.33 -6.19 -3.64
C ARG A 244 -3.45 -6.21 -2.59
N THR A 245 -4.28 -7.26 -2.61
CA THR A 245 -5.33 -7.47 -1.61
C THR A 245 -4.76 -7.59 -0.19
N GLU A 246 -3.65 -8.33 -0.02
CA GLU A 246 -2.93 -8.44 1.25
C GLU A 246 -2.49 -7.06 1.76
N HIS A 247 -1.82 -6.28 0.89
CA HIS A 247 -1.34 -4.95 1.26
C HIS A 247 -2.48 -4.02 1.69
N ASP A 248 -3.57 -3.97 0.93
CA ASP A 248 -4.75 -3.17 1.21
C ASP A 248 -5.41 -3.57 2.53
N PHE A 249 -5.69 -4.87 2.70
CA PHE A 249 -6.33 -5.38 3.90
C PHE A 249 -5.48 -5.18 5.16
N LEU A 250 -4.17 -5.42 5.09
CA LEU A 250 -3.27 -5.18 6.21
C LEU A 250 -3.13 -3.70 6.55
N LYS A 251 -3.26 -2.80 5.57
CA LYS A 251 -3.31 -1.36 5.81
C LYS A 251 -4.56 -0.95 6.59
N LEU A 252 -5.74 -1.49 6.23
CA LEU A 252 -6.96 -1.31 7.00
C LEU A 252 -6.80 -1.85 8.44
N LEU A 253 -6.29 -3.06 8.60
CA LEU A 253 -6.10 -3.65 9.93
C LEU A 253 -5.18 -2.79 10.81
N ARG A 254 -4.12 -2.22 10.25
CA ARG A 254 -3.24 -1.29 10.97
C ARG A 254 -4.01 -0.06 11.45
N ASN A 255 -4.88 0.49 10.63
CA ASN A 255 -5.73 1.62 11.02
C ASN A 255 -6.71 1.24 12.14
N ILE A 256 -7.09 -0.03 12.26
CA ILE A 256 -8.02 -0.50 13.29
C ILE A 256 -7.32 -0.79 14.62
N ILE A 257 -6.28 -1.63 14.60
CA ILE A 257 -5.62 -2.13 15.83
C ILE A 257 -4.31 -1.43 16.17
N GLY A 258 -3.84 -0.51 15.31
CA GLY A 258 -2.60 0.24 15.50
C GLY A 258 -1.34 -0.49 15.07
N ASP A 259 -0.23 0.23 15.14
CA ASP A 259 1.10 -0.30 14.87
C ASP A 259 1.66 -1.01 16.11
N HIS A 260 2.21 -2.20 15.89
CA HIS A 260 2.99 -2.93 16.86
C HIS A 260 4.28 -3.43 16.18
N ASP A 261 5.33 -3.69 16.94
CA ASP A 261 6.63 -4.17 16.43
C ASP A 261 6.53 -5.34 15.44
N ARG A 262 5.56 -6.22 15.61
CA ARG A 262 5.30 -7.35 14.68
C ARG A 262 4.77 -6.93 13.32
N GLY A 263 4.20 -5.72 13.19
CA GLY A 263 3.67 -5.17 11.93
C GLY A 263 4.70 -4.47 11.06
N ARG A 264 5.89 -4.14 11.57
CA ARG A 264 6.93 -3.37 10.84
C ARG A 264 7.42 -4.08 9.57
N SER A 265 7.48 -5.41 9.56
CA SER A 265 7.88 -6.18 8.37
C SER A 265 6.96 -5.95 7.16
N HIS A 266 5.71 -5.56 7.38
CA HIS A 266 4.72 -5.27 6.33
C HIS A 266 4.68 -3.79 5.91
N GLN A 267 5.36 -2.90 6.62
CA GLN A 267 5.43 -1.49 6.24
C GLN A 267 6.32 -1.30 5.00
N SER A 268 6.05 -0.23 4.26
CA SER A 268 6.93 0.21 3.19
C SER A 268 8.24 0.77 3.79
N ALA A 269 9.37 0.42 3.19
CA ALA A 269 10.67 0.92 3.62
C ALA A 269 11.10 2.20 2.89
N TYR A 270 10.29 2.71 1.97
CA TYR A 270 10.63 3.93 1.23
C TYR A 270 10.58 5.15 2.15
N PRO A 271 11.53 6.08 2.03
CA PRO A 271 11.69 7.19 2.98
C PRO A 271 10.41 7.99 3.21
N LEU A 272 9.73 8.41 2.14
CA LEU A 272 8.53 9.23 2.25
C LEU A 272 7.25 8.43 2.59
N SER A 273 7.26 7.10 2.44
CA SER A 273 6.07 6.31 2.74
C SER A 273 5.79 6.17 4.25
N GLN A 274 6.78 6.42 5.07
CA GLN A 274 6.65 6.44 6.54
C GLN A 274 6.27 7.82 7.07
N MET A 275 6.30 8.83 6.20
CA MET A 275 5.99 10.21 6.57
C MET A 275 4.55 10.56 6.28
N SER A 276 3.95 11.28 7.20
CA SER A 276 2.64 11.90 6.99
C SER A 276 2.77 13.11 6.08
N VAL A 277 1.84 13.28 5.13
CA VAL A 277 1.87 14.37 4.10
C VAL A 277 1.85 15.75 4.74
N ASP A 278 1.23 15.87 5.92
CA ASP A 278 1.15 17.12 6.67
C ASP A 278 2.49 17.55 7.29
N LYS A 279 3.50 16.67 7.32
CA LYS A 279 4.86 17.01 7.76
C LYS A 279 5.75 17.53 6.63
N LEU A 280 5.36 17.30 5.39
CA LEU A 280 6.07 17.75 4.19
C LEU A 280 5.61 19.16 3.79
N GLU A 281 6.38 19.81 2.93
CA GLU A 281 6.07 21.14 2.39
C GLU A 281 5.70 21.07 0.92
N PHE A 282 4.86 22.00 0.46
CA PHE A 282 4.37 22.10 -0.91
C PHE A 282 3.80 20.81 -1.47
N THR A 283 3.01 20.07 -0.65
CA THR A 283 2.37 18.83 -1.07
C THR A 283 1.14 19.06 -1.91
N SER A 284 0.89 18.16 -2.87
CA SER A 284 -0.25 18.19 -3.80
C SER A 284 -1.16 16.98 -3.61
N ALA A 285 -2.46 17.19 -3.81
CA ALA A 285 -3.45 16.11 -3.86
C ALA A 285 -4.21 16.15 -5.20
N VAL A 286 -4.12 15.09 -6.01
CA VAL A 286 -4.91 15.02 -7.25
C VAL A 286 -6.37 14.73 -6.90
N THR A 287 -7.28 15.53 -7.45
CA THR A 287 -8.72 15.38 -7.23
C THR A 287 -9.32 14.48 -8.30
N LEU A 288 -9.95 13.39 -7.88
CA LEU A 288 -10.58 12.39 -8.73
C LEU A 288 -12.01 12.14 -8.26
N SER A 289 -12.97 12.11 -9.19
CA SER A 289 -14.35 11.75 -8.84
C SER A 289 -14.50 10.24 -8.63
N ALA A 290 -15.39 9.82 -7.73
CA ALA A 290 -15.65 8.42 -7.47
C ALA A 290 -16.18 7.69 -8.72
N GLU A 291 -17.00 8.35 -9.52
CA GLU A 291 -17.54 7.83 -10.78
C GLU A 291 -16.46 7.59 -11.83
N ASP A 292 -15.50 8.51 -11.98
CA ASP A 292 -14.42 8.37 -12.95
C ASP A 292 -13.45 7.26 -12.57
N VAL A 293 -13.20 7.07 -11.29
CA VAL A 293 -12.38 5.97 -10.77
C VAL A 293 -13.04 4.62 -11.06
N VAL A 294 -14.33 4.46 -10.75
CA VAL A 294 -15.04 3.18 -10.97
C VAL A 294 -15.24 2.89 -12.45
N SER A 295 -15.57 3.91 -13.23
CA SER A 295 -15.73 3.77 -14.69
C SER A 295 -14.39 3.64 -15.45
N ARG A 296 -13.25 3.71 -14.75
CA ARG A 296 -11.89 3.60 -15.31
C ARG A 296 -11.61 4.59 -16.43
N ARG A 297 -12.15 5.79 -16.33
CA ARG A 297 -11.91 6.88 -17.29
C ARG A 297 -10.56 7.55 -17.12
N ILE A 298 -9.90 7.32 -15.97
CA ILE A 298 -8.63 7.95 -15.60
C ILE A 298 -7.55 6.88 -15.49
N ASP A 299 -6.40 7.11 -16.12
CA ASP A 299 -5.19 6.35 -15.84
C ASP A 299 -4.64 6.76 -14.47
N LEU A 300 -4.83 5.87 -13.49
CA LEU A 300 -4.40 6.12 -12.11
C LEU A 300 -2.88 6.20 -11.96
N ASP A 301 -2.12 5.55 -12.84
CA ASP A 301 -0.66 5.59 -12.78
C ASP A 301 -0.14 6.95 -13.27
N GLU A 302 -0.76 7.51 -14.30
CA GLU A 302 -0.45 8.85 -14.79
C GLU A 302 -0.91 9.93 -13.81
N ALA A 303 -2.11 9.78 -13.25
CA ALA A 303 -2.67 10.72 -12.28
C ALA A 303 -1.84 10.88 -10.99
N GLN A 304 -1.01 9.89 -10.65
CA GLN A 304 -0.15 9.91 -9.47
C GLN A 304 1.18 10.66 -9.66
N ILE A 305 1.52 11.08 -10.89
CA ILE A 305 2.80 11.74 -11.17
C ILE A 305 2.85 13.11 -10.51
N GLY A 306 3.82 13.31 -9.63
CA GLY A 306 4.07 14.59 -8.97
C GLY A 306 3.12 14.95 -7.84
N VAL A 307 2.29 14.00 -7.38
CA VAL A 307 1.37 14.24 -6.25
C VAL A 307 1.76 13.44 -5.01
N ASP A 308 1.33 13.92 -3.85
CA ASP A 308 1.64 13.34 -2.55
C ASP A 308 0.43 12.65 -1.91
N ALA A 309 -0.78 12.92 -2.40
CA ALA A 309 -2.04 12.32 -1.97
C ALA A 309 -3.05 12.24 -3.12
N ILE A 310 -4.07 11.42 -2.95
CA ILE A 310 -5.25 11.40 -3.82
C ILE A 310 -6.44 11.93 -3.03
N GLN A 311 -7.14 12.93 -3.56
CA GLN A 311 -8.41 13.40 -3.04
C GLN A 311 -9.53 12.73 -3.83
N LEU A 312 -10.23 11.80 -3.20
CA LEU A 312 -11.42 11.16 -3.73
C LEU A 312 -12.63 12.04 -3.47
N GLU A 313 -13.12 12.68 -4.51
CA GLU A 313 -14.31 13.52 -4.43
C GLU A 313 -15.57 12.67 -4.54
N VAL A 314 -16.42 12.80 -3.55
CA VAL A 314 -17.74 12.18 -3.48
C VAL A 314 -18.79 13.22 -3.75
N ASN A 315 -19.38 13.19 -4.93
CA ASN A 315 -20.40 14.14 -5.35
C ASN A 315 -21.81 13.62 -4.98
N ILE A 316 -22.62 14.45 -4.31
CA ILE A 316 -23.96 14.04 -3.85
C ILE A 316 -25.06 14.53 -4.81
N ASN A 317 -24.72 15.01 -5.98
CA ASN A 317 -25.69 15.66 -6.87
C ASN A 317 -26.62 14.66 -7.56
N PRO A 318 -27.95 14.64 -7.26
CA PRO A 318 -28.91 13.72 -7.87
C PRO A 318 -29.22 14.02 -9.34
N ALA A 319 -28.73 15.14 -9.88
CA ALA A 319 -29.04 15.56 -11.25
C ALA A 319 -28.19 14.85 -12.32
N GLN A 320 -27.13 14.14 -11.96
CA GLN A 320 -26.12 13.67 -12.91
C GLN A 320 -26.04 12.15 -13.16
N GLY A 321 -26.88 11.32 -12.61
CA GLY A 321 -26.83 9.90 -12.92
C GLY A 321 -27.92 9.05 -12.28
N ASP A 322 -28.22 7.95 -12.93
CA ASP A 322 -29.21 6.96 -12.45
C ASP A 322 -28.76 6.26 -11.13
N THR A 323 -27.51 6.35 -10.74
CA THR A 323 -26.94 5.74 -9.53
C THR A 323 -27.56 6.28 -8.22
N TRP A 324 -27.87 7.57 -8.17
CA TRP A 324 -28.46 8.20 -6.98
C TRP A 324 -29.93 7.88 -6.82
N ARG A 325 -30.62 7.56 -7.92
CA ARG A 325 -32.01 7.09 -7.90
C ARG A 325 -32.16 5.69 -7.29
N LEU A 326 -31.06 4.92 -7.23
CA LEU A 326 -31.05 3.55 -6.72
C LEU A 326 -30.95 3.45 -5.19
N GLY A 327 -30.76 4.56 -4.45
CA GLY A 327 -30.83 4.63 -2.99
C GLY A 327 -29.47 4.56 -2.28
N LYS A 328 -29.49 4.69 -0.95
CA LYS A 328 -28.37 4.78 0.00
C LYS A 328 -27.27 3.72 -0.25
N HIS A 329 -27.66 2.49 -0.51
CA HIS A 329 -26.74 1.36 -0.67
C HIS A 329 -25.89 1.48 -1.95
N SER A 330 -26.44 2.03 -3.01
CA SER A 330 -25.69 2.23 -4.26
C SER A 330 -24.59 3.27 -4.10
N CYS A 331 -24.83 4.35 -3.34
CA CYS A 331 -23.83 5.35 -3.01
C CYS A 331 -22.69 4.76 -2.18
N PHE A 332 -22.99 3.99 -1.16
CA PHE A 332 -21.98 3.34 -0.32
C PHE A 332 -21.14 2.34 -1.11
N ASN A 333 -21.76 1.60 -2.04
CA ASN A 333 -21.03 0.69 -2.90
C ASN A 333 -20.09 1.44 -3.85
N LEU A 334 -20.55 2.52 -4.50
CA LEU A 334 -19.72 3.36 -5.37
C LEU A 334 -18.49 3.90 -4.63
N ILE A 335 -18.70 4.50 -3.45
CA ILE A 335 -17.60 5.05 -2.63
C ILE A 335 -16.64 3.94 -2.19
N GLY A 336 -17.18 2.82 -1.69
CA GLY A 336 -16.36 1.69 -1.24
C GLY A 336 -15.55 1.06 -2.36
N GLU A 337 -16.12 0.92 -3.55
CA GLU A 337 -15.45 0.40 -4.74
C GLU A 337 -14.38 1.35 -5.25
N ALA A 338 -14.70 2.65 -5.39
CA ALA A 338 -13.72 3.67 -5.79
C ALA A 338 -12.53 3.72 -4.83
N PHE A 339 -12.82 3.74 -3.53
CA PHE A 339 -11.78 3.74 -2.50
C PHE A 339 -10.90 2.48 -2.57
N ALA A 340 -11.49 1.29 -2.76
CA ALA A 340 -10.74 0.04 -2.86
C ALA A 340 -9.90 -0.04 -4.15
N LEU A 341 -10.41 0.46 -5.28
CA LEU A 341 -9.63 0.56 -6.53
C LEU A 341 -8.41 1.46 -6.35
N LEU A 342 -8.58 2.63 -5.74
CA LEU A 342 -7.46 3.52 -5.40
C LEU A 342 -6.46 2.84 -4.47
N ARG A 343 -6.92 2.20 -3.39
CA ARG A 343 -6.05 1.49 -2.44
C ARG A 343 -5.18 0.43 -3.08
N ARG A 344 -5.68 -0.24 -4.11
CA ARG A 344 -4.94 -1.29 -4.83
C ARG A 344 -3.96 -0.77 -5.84
N SER A 345 -4.22 0.42 -6.39
CA SER A 345 -3.37 1.04 -7.41
C SER A 345 -2.33 1.99 -6.85
N THR A 346 -2.52 2.48 -5.59
CA THR A 346 -1.61 3.47 -5.01
C THR A 346 -1.13 3.14 -3.60
N ILE A 347 0.08 3.63 -3.30
CA ILE A 347 0.59 3.71 -1.92
C ILE A 347 0.34 5.08 -1.28
N LEU A 348 -0.14 6.06 -2.07
CA LEU A 348 -0.42 7.41 -1.60
C LEU A 348 -1.54 7.39 -0.55
N PRO A 349 -1.53 8.33 0.41
CA PRO A 349 -2.66 8.53 1.30
C PRO A 349 -3.87 9.03 0.51
N ILE A 350 -5.06 8.61 0.94
CA ILE A 350 -6.32 9.01 0.32
C ILE A 350 -7.04 9.95 1.26
N VAL A 351 -7.46 11.09 0.71
CA VAL A 351 -8.36 12.06 1.34
C VAL A 351 -9.74 11.82 0.76
N ILE A 352 -10.73 11.47 1.58
CA ILE A 352 -12.13 11.46 1.11
C ILE A 352 -12.72 12.84 1.34
N ASP A 353 -13.17 13.48 0.26
CA ASP A 353 -13.78 14.80 0.26
C ASP A 353 -15.23 14.71 -0.20
N ILE A 354 -16.16 15.11 0.69
CA ILE A 354 -17.58 15.15 0.36
C ILE A 354 -17.88 16.53 -0.20
N ALA A 355 -18.14 16.58 -1.51
CA ALA A 355 -18.36 17.83 -2.24
C ALA A 355 -19.48 18.67 -1.64
N HIS A 356 -19.22 19.98 -1.56
CA HIS A 356 -20.17 20.99 -1.09
C HIS A 356 -20.99 21.48 -2.27
N ASP A 357 -22.30 21.16 -2.32
CA ASP A 357 -23.24 21.83 -3.23
C ASP A 357 -24.20 22.70 -2.42
N ALA A 358 -24.01 24.02 -2.51
CA ALA A 358 -24.81 25.00 -1.81
C ALA A 358 -26.28 25.05 -2.29
N ARG A 359 -26.59 24.44 -3.43
CA ARG A 359 -27.91 24.54 -4.07
C ARG A 359 -28.93 23.50 -3.62
N ASP A 360 -28.50 22.44 -2.93
CA ASP A 360 -29.35 21.27 -2.66
C ASP A 360 -29.76 21.08 -1.19
N ALA A 361 -29.99 22.15 -0.46
CA ALA A 361 -30.51 22.08 0.91
C ALA A 361 -31.92 21.43 1.03
N ARG A 362 -32.56 21.03 -0.07
CA ARG A 362 -33.98 20.63 -0.09
C ARG A 362 -34.28 19.17 -0.45
N GLN A 363 -33.32 18.34 -0.87
CA GLN A 363 -33.61 16.94 -1.16
C GLN A 363 -32.98 15.99 -0.12
N LYS A 364 -33.83 15.49 0.77
CA LYS A 364 -33.56 14.65 1.94
C LYS A 364 -33.37 13.16 1.59
N GLN A 365 -32.43 12.74 0.76
CA GLN A 365 -32.26 11.29 0.58
C GLN A 365 -31.10 10.71 1.41
N LEU A 366 -30.00 11.41 1.58
CA LEU A 366 -28.86 11.00 2.41
C LEU A 366 -28.22 12.23 3.04
N SER A 367 -28.02 12.21 4.37
CA SER A 367 -27.36 13.32 5.05
C SER A 367 -25.85 13.24 4.85
N ARG A 368 -25.16 14.39 4.79
CA ARG A 368 -23.68 14.45 4.76
C ARG A 368 -23.06 13.71 5.95
N ALA A 369 -23.70 13.79 7.11
CA ALA A 369 -23.27 13.10 8.31
C ALA A 369 -23.24 11.56 8.11
N GLU A 370 -24.29 10.98 7.52
CA GLU A 370 -24.36 9.53 7.26
C GLU A 370 -23.30 9.08 6.23
N LEU A 371 -23.01 9.91 5.22
CA LEU A 371 -21.93 9.63 4.26
C LEU A 371 -20.56 9.67 4.93
N LEU A 372 -20.32 10.65 5.76
CA LEU A 372 -19.06 10.78 6.48
C LEU A 372 -18.84 9.64 7.48
N GLU A 373 -19.90 9.22 8.19
CA GLU A 373 -19.86 8.03 9.02
C GLU A 373 -19.48 6.78 8.22
N TYR A 374 -20.05 6.63 7.02
CA TYR A 374 -19.68 5.53 6.13
C TYR A 374 -18.22 5.65 5.65
N CYS A 375 -17.77 6.84 5.28
CA CYS A 375 -16.37 7.06 4.88
C CYS A 375 -15.40 6.69 6.01
N PHE A 376 -15.69 7.01 7.26
CA PHE A 376 -14.87 6.59 8.39
C PHE A 376 -14.79 5.08 8.57
N ARG A 377 -15.83 4.32 8.16
CA ARG A 377 -15.80 2.85 8.19
C ARG A 377 -14.80 2.24 7.19
N LEU A 378 -14.48 2.95 6.11
CA LEU A 378 -13.47 2.53 5.13
C LEU A 378 -12.03 2.72 5.63
N GLY A 379 -11.82 3.51 6.69
CA GLY A 379 -10.52 3.78 7.31
C GLY A 379 -9.55 4.53 6.37
N PRO A 380 -9.94 5.65 5.74
CA PRO A 380 -9.03 6.48 4.96
C PRO A 380 -8.00 7.15 5.87
N GLU A 381 -6.88 7.64 5.28
CA GLU A 381 -5.92 8.43 6.03
C GLU A 381 -6.47 9.78 6.44
N TYR A 382 -7.23 10.42 5.55
CA TYR A 382 -7.83 11.74 5.77
C TYR A 382 -9.29 11.75 5.32
N CYS A 383 -10.09 12.58 6.00
CA CYS A 383 -11.45 12.89 5.61
C CYS A 383 -11.72 14.37 5.84
N THR A 384 -12.44 15.05 4.93
CA THR A 384 -12.90 16.41 5.15
C THR A 384 -14.15 16.43 6.02
N LEU A 385 -14.26 17.43 6.90
CA LEU A 385 -15.37 17.67 7.79
C LEU A 385 -15.86 19.12 7.60
N ASP A 386 -17.08 19.28 7.15
CA ASP A 386 -17.69 20.60 6.95
C ASP A 386 -17.94 21.28 8.30
N LEU A 387 -17.23 22.38 8.56
CA LEU A 387 -17.32 23.15 9.81
C LEU A 387 -18.63 23.99 9.92
N THR A 388 -19.46 24.01 8.88
CA THR A 388 -20.78 24.69 8.92
C THR A 388 -21.87 23.85 9.60
N LEU A 389 -21.60 22.57 9.84
CA LEU A 389 -22.48 21.68 10.61
C LEU A 389 -22.62 22.16 12.05
N ASP A 390 -23.72 21.77 12.71
CA ASP A 390 -23.94 22.09 14.12
C ASP A 390 -22.93 21.35 15.03
N GLU A 391 -22.69 21.89 16.21
CA GLU A 391 -21.65 21.43 17.13
C GLU A 391 -21.91 20.00 17.65
N ALA A 392 -23.17 19.62 17.81
CA ALA A 392 -23.54 18.28 18.24
C ALA A 392 -23.22 17.25 17.16
N GLN A 393 -23.50 17.56 15.90
CA GLN A 393 -23.14 16.71 14.74
C GLN A 393 -21.63 16.60 14.61
N LEU A 394 -20.90 17.71 14.71
CA LEU A 394 -19.42 17.72 14.62
C LEU A 394 -18.81 16.84 15.72
N THR A 395 -19.25 16.96 16.95
CA THR A 395 -18.76 16.17 18.09
C THR A 395 -19.07 14.68 17.90
N HIS A 396 -20.28 14.35 17.44
CA HIS A 396 -20.68 12.97 17.15
C HIS A 396 -19.79 12.33 16.07
N LEU A 397 -19.60 13.02 14.94
CA LEU A 397 -18.78 12.54 13.83
C LEU A 397 -17.31 12.34 14.23
N LEU A 398 -16.75 13.30 14.97
CA LEU A 398 -15.38 13.20 15.46
C LEU A 398 -15.17 12.04 16.44
N GLY A 399 -16.21 11.70 17.22
CA GLY A 399 -16.20 10.49 18.06
C GLY A 399 -16.08 9.18 17.27
N GLY A 400 -16.55 9.16 16.02
CA GLY A 400 -16.54 8.01 15.11
C GLY A 400 -15.34 7.93 14.15
N LYS A 401 -14.42 8.90 14.14
CA LYS A 401 -13.33 9.00 13.14
C LYS A 401 -12.26 7.91 13.22
N GLY A 402 -12.13 7.23 14.37
CA GLY A 402 -11.06 6.26 14.59
C GLY A 402 -9.66 6.90 14.49
N ARG A 403 -8.80 6.30 13.66
CA ARG A 403 -7.45 6.83 13.36
C ARG A 403 -7.41 7.71 12.10
N THR A 404 -8.54 7.90 11.43
CA THR A 404 -8.64 8.83 10.31
C THR A 404 -8.38 10.25 10.79
N ARG A 405 -7.50 10.97 10.11
CA ARG A 405 -7.21 12.38 10.38
C ARG A 405 -8.28 13.23 9.72
N VAL A 406 -8.73 14.24 10.44
CA VAL A 406 -9.82 15.11 9.97
C VAL A 406 -9.26 16.44 9.49
N ILE A 407 -9.69 16.85 8.31
CA ILE A 407 -9.47 18.17 7.72
C ILE A 407 -10.75 18.98 7.96
N GLY A 408 -10.74 19.89 8.95
CA GLY A 408 -11.86 20.82 9.16
C GLY A 408 -11.95 21.77 7.97
N GLN A 409 -13.02 21.70 7.20
CA GLN A 409 -13.17 22.42 5.94
C GLN A 409 -14.20 23.53 6.06
N TYR A 410 -13.83 24.73 5.59
CA TYR A 410 -14.73 25.84 5.37
C TYR A 410 -14.54 26.37 3.95
N ILE A 411 -15.59 26.27 3.14
CA ILE A 411 -15.66 26.79 1.77
C ILE A 411 -16.59 28.00 1.80
N ALA A 412 -16.04 29.19 1.59
CA ALA A 412 -16.85 30.39 1.50
C ALA A 412 -17.56 30.44 0.14
N ASP A 413 -18.89 30.57 0.13
CA ASP A 413 -19.69 30.72 -1.10
C ASP A 413 -19.48 32.11 -1.75
N GLN A 414 -19.13 33.08 -0.96
CA GLN A 414 -18.83 34.46 -1.38
C GLN A 414 -17.57 34.95 -0.69
N ARG A 415 -16.97 35.99 -1.25
CA ARG A 415 -15.83 36.65 -0.62
C ARG A 415 -16.21 37.17 0.77
N ILE A 416 -15.45 36.78 1.78
CA ILE A 416 -15.61 37.28 3.16
C ILE A 416 -15.29 38.80 3.19
N SER A 417 -16.12 39.62 3.80
CA SER A 417 -15.99 41.08 3.80
C SER A 417 -14.64 41.58 4.29
N ASP A 418 -14.10 40.93 5.33
CA ASP A 418 -12.81 41.26 5.94
C ASP A 418 -11.61 40.59 5.26
N GLY A 419 -11.87 39.77 4.23
CA GLY A 419 -10.85 39.01 3.50
C GLY A 419 -10.02 38.10 4.39
N TRP A 420 -8.82 37.77 3.94
CA TRP A 420 -7.88 36.88 4.67
C TRP A 420 -7.26 37.52 5.93
N SER A 421 -7.27 38.84 6.03
CA SER A 421 -6.71 39.56 7.20
C SER A 421 -7.71 39.68 8.34
N GLY A 422 -8.98 39.40 8.08
CA GLY A 422 -10.08 39.57 9.02
C GLY A 422 -10.14 38.53 10.13
N GLN A 423 -11.01 38.75 11.10
CA GLN A 423 -11.21 37.85 12.24
C GLN A 423 -11.97 36.59 11.83
N ALA A 424 -12.87 36.65 10.84
CA ALA A 424 -13.71 35.52 10.44
C ALA A 424 -12.89 34.29 10.04
N CYS A 425 -11.77 34.44 9.30
CA CYS A 425 -10.88 33.32 8.96
C CYS A 425 -10.19 32.74 10.22
N MET A 426 -9.87 33.59 11.20
CA MET A 426 -9.27 33.15 12.45
C MET A 426 -10.29 32.39 13.31
N ASP A 427 -11.54 32.85 13.40
CA ASP A 427 -12.60 32.17 14.13
C ASP A 427 -12.84 30.75 13.58
N VAL A 428 -12.81 30.59 12.25
CA VAL A 428 -12.89 29.27 11.60
C VAL A 428 -11.69 28.37 11.99
N TYR A 429 -10.47 28.92 11.98
CA TYR A 429 -9.28 28.18 12.38
C TYR A 429 -9.33 27.75 13.85
N GLU A 430 -9.72 28.67 14.75
CA GLU A 430 -9.86 28.40 16.18
C GLU A 430 -10.96 27.37 16.45
N LYS A 431 -12.11 27.44 15.76
CA LYS A 431 -13.17 26.42 15.81
C LYS A 431 -12.63 25.04 15.45
N ALA A 432 -11.94 24.91 14.33
CA ALA A 432 -11.38 23.64 13.89
C ALA A 432 -10.30 23.11 14.87
N SER A 433 -9.47 24.00 15.40
CA SER A 433 -8.46 23.66 16.41
C SER A 433 -9.10 23.19 17.71
N GLY A 434 -10.15 23.87 18.18
CA GLY A 434 -10.91 23.49 19.38
C GLY A 434 -11.62 22.14 19.24
N LEU A 435 -12.05 21.78 18.03
CA LEU A 435 -12.62 20.49 17.70
C LEU A 435 -11.57 19.35 17.57
N GLY A 436 -10.28 19.68 17.61
CA GLY A 436 -9.20 18.70 17.48
C GLY A 436 -9.02 18.19 16.04
N CYS A 437 -9.32 18.99 15.02
CA CYS A 437 -8.98 18.69 13.64
C CYS A 437 -7.46 18.71 13.48
N GLU A 438 -6.91 17.78 12.69
CA GLU A 438 -5.47 17.71 12.43
C GLU A 438 -5.01 18.71 11.37
N LEU A 439 -5.91 19.08 10.45
CA LEU A 439 -5.68 20.10 9.42
C LEU A 439 -6.92 21.01 9.32
N VAL A 440 -6.71 22.22 8.84
CA VAL A 440 -7.79 23.18 8.55
C VAL A 440 -7.70 23.61 7.10
N LYS A 441 -8.82 23.54 6.37
CA LYS A 441 -8.93 24.00 4.98
C LYS A 441 -9.91 25.16 4.89
N ILE A 442 -9.42 26.31 4.45
CA ILE A 442 -10.23 27.50 4.20
C ILE A 442 -10.04 27.90 2.74
N THR A 443 -11.15 28.02 2.02
CA THR A 443 -11.12 28.48 0.62
C THR A 443 -12.12 29.61 0.40
N MET A 444 -11.77 30.53 -0.47
CA MET A 444 -12.54 31.74 -0.78
C MET A 444 -12.55 31.94 -2.30
N PRO A 445 -13.71 32.27 -2.91
CA PRO A 445 -13.79 32.57 -4.35
C PRO A 445 -13.12 33.89 -4.71
N ASP A 446 -12.88 34.10 -6.00
CA ASP A 446 -12.51 35.36 -6.64
C ASP A 446 -11.32 36.10 -6.00
N GLY A 447 -10.22 35.34 -5.79
CA GLY A 447 -8.96 35.92 -5.31
C GLY A 447 -8.37 36.92 -6.31
N ASN A 448 -7.67 37.92 -5.80
CA ASN A 448 -6.85 38.84 -6.57
C ASN A 448 -5.38 38.73 -6.13
N LEU A 449 -4.51 39.49 -6.78
CA LEU A 449 -3.07 39.44 -6.49
C LEU A 449 -2.75 39.80 -5.03
N THR A 450 -3.48 40.74 -4.44
CA THR A 450 -3.29 41.17 -3.03
C THR A 450 -3.71 40.07 -2.05
N ASP A 451 -4.71 39.26 -2.40
CA ASP A 451 -5.12 38.13 -1.56
C ASP A 451 -4.03 37.08 -1.39
N ASN A 452 -3.18 36.90 -2.41
CA ASN A 452 -2.05 35.95 -2.30
C ASN A 452 -1.09 36.34 -1.16
N PHE A 453 -0.80 37.64 -1.00
CA PHE A 453 0.02 38.12 0.11
C PHE A 453 -0.71 38.05 1.46
N ALA A 454 -2.01 38.34 1.44
CA ALA A 454 -2.85 38.26 2.65
C ALA A 454 -2.95 36.81 3.16
N ILE A 455 -3.03 35.82 2.25
CA ILE A 455 -3.01 34.39 2.61
C ILE A 455 -1.68 34.02 3.27
N GLN A 456 -0.55 34.45 2.71
CA GLN A 456 0.77 34.17 3.29
C GLN A 456 0.91 34.81 4.68
N ALA A 457 0.46 36.04 4.85
CA ALA A 457 0.45 36.70 6.15
C ALA A 457 -0.46 35.98 7.17
N PHE A 458 -1.62 35.48 6.73
CA PHE A 458 -2.51 34.68 7.56
C PHE A 458 -1.87 33.35 7.98
N GLN A 459 -1.23 32.64 7.04
CA GLN A 459 -0.49 31.40 7.33
C GLN A 459 0.60 31.65 8.36
N GLN A 460 1.37 32.74 8.22
CA GLN A 460 2.42 33.11 9.16
C GLN A 460 1.85 33.45 10.55
N ARG A 461 0.74 34.19 10.59
CA ARG A 461 0.02 34.50 11.84
C ARG A 461 -0.42 33.25 12.59
N VAL A 462 -0.99 32.29 11.87
CA VAL A 462 -1.40 30.98 12.43
C VAL A 462 -0.21 30.21 12.97
N GLN A 463 0.92 30.20 12.28
CA GLN A 463 2.14 29.52 12.76
C GLN A 463 2.68 30.12 14.06
N THR A 464 2.65 31.45 14.19
CA THR A 464 3.17 32.12 15.40
C THR A 464 2.26 31.99 16.62
N LEU A 465 0.94 31.87 16.43
CA LEU A 465 -0.02 31.81 17.55
C LEU A 465 0.14 30.56 18.44
N ASN A 466 0.60 29.43 17.90
CA ASN A 466 0.59 28.15 18.60
C ASN A 466 1.99 27.53 18.73
N ASP A 467 3.07 28.31 18.61
CA ASP A 467 4.45 27.78 18.55
C ASP A 467 4.58 26.62 17.55
N GLY A 468 3.80 26.66 16.46
CA GLY A 468 3.75 25.61 15.46
C GLY A 468 3.07 24.29 15.87
N LYS A 469 2.38 24.26 17.02
CA LYS A 469 1.72 23.06 17.58
C LYS A 469 0.26 22.90 17.18
N GLY A 470 -0.36 23.93 16.56
CA GLY A 470 -1.73 23.88 16.08
C GLY A 470 -1.90 23.09 14.79
N PRO A 471 -3.16 22.86 14.34
CA PRO A 471 -3.43 22.24 13.07
C PRO A 471 -2.81 23.04 11.91
N ARG A 472 -2.22 22.35 10.92
CA ARG A 472 -1.63 23.04 9.77
C ARG A 472 -2.74 23.54 8.83
N LEU A 473 -2.50 24.71 8.20
CA LEU A 473 -3.49 25.41 7.40
C LEU A 473 -3.31 25.13 5.91
N ILE A 474 -4.41 24.80 5.25
CA ILE A 474 -4.61 24.76 3.80
C ILE A 474 -5.44 25.99 3.45
N ALA A 475 -4.85 26.99 2.78
CA ALA A 475 -5.53 28.25 2.48
C ALA A 475 -5.21 28.72 1.07
N TYR A 476 -6.25 28.93 0.26
CA TYR A 476 -6.10 29.42 -1.11
C TYR A 476 -7.42 30.01 -1.63
N CYS A 477 -7.31 30.87 -2.64
CA CYS A 477 -8.46 31.33 -3.39
C CYS A 477 -8.75 30.40 -4.57
N THR A 478 -10.03 30.17 -4.86
CA THR A 478 -10.50 29.48 -6.05
C THR A 478 -10.58 30.41 -7.26
N GLY A 479 -10.93 29.91 -8.44
CA GLY A 479 -11.01 30.67 -9.67
C GLY A 479 -9.64 30.96 -10.31
N ARG A 480 -9.69 31.61 -11.48
CA ARG A 480 -8.48 31.87 -12.31
C ARG A 480 -7.40 32.68 -11.60
N GLN A 481 -7.80 33.70 -10.87
CA GLN A 481 -6.85 34.57 -10.16
C GLN A 481 -6.30 33.91 -8.89
N GLY A 482 -7.00 32.90 -8.35
CA GLY A 482 -6.57 32.08 -7.23
C GLY A 482 -5.42 31.11 -7.53
N ARG A 483 -5.11 30.85 -8.81
CA ARG A 483 -4.05 29.91 -9.21
C ARG A 483 -2.71 30.17 -8.53
N THR A 484 -2.34 31.42 -8.35
CA THR A 484 -1.11 31.79 -7.65
C THR A 484 -1.12 31.32 -6.21
N SER A 485 -2.19 31.57 -5.46
CA SER A 485 -2.32 31.10 -4.08
C SER A 485 -2.32 29.57 -3.98
N MET A 486 -2.90 28.88 -4.95
CA MET A 486 -2.83 27.39 -5.03
C MET A 486 -1.40 26.93 -5.24
N CYS A 487 -0.61 27.57 -6.13
CA CYS A 487 0.78 27.19 -6.34
C CYS A 487 1.63 27.29 -5.07
N PHE A 488 1.40 28.32 -4.25
CA PHE A 488 2.17 28.59 -3.03
C PHE A 488 1.54 28.05 -1.74
N ASN A 489 0.37 27.44 -1.81
CA ASN A 489 -0.20 26.76 -0.65
C ASN A 489 0.71 25.60 -0.22
N ASN A 490 0.95 25.48 1.10
CA ASN A 490 2.01 24.61 1.58
C ASN A 490 1.59 23.12 1.65
N ILE A 491 0.31 22.81 1.87
CA ILE A 491 -0.10 21.43 2.15
C ILE A 491 -1.32 21.04 1.33
N LEU A 492 -1.28 19.81 0.78
CA LEU A 492 -2.42 19.16 0.13
C LEU A 492 -3.18 20.08 -0.84
N THR A 493 -2.43 20.83 -1.65
CA THR A 493 -3.04 21.65 -2.69
C THR A 493 -3.77 20.73 -3.68
N PRO A 494 -5.07 20.94 -3.92
CA PRO A 494 -5.77 20.19 -4.94
C PRO A 494 -5.23 20.55 -6.32
N VAL A 495 -4.95 19.50 -7.11
CA VAL A 495 -4.45 19.63 -8.49
C VAL A 495 -5.31 18.78 -9.43
N ALA A 496 -5.42 19.24 -10.68
CA ALA A 496 -6.09 18.48 -11.71
C ALA A 496 -5.23 17.28 -12.14
N PRO A 497 -5.83 16.16 -12.54
CA PRO A 497 -5.09 15.09 -13.20
C PRO A 497 -4.46 15.62 -14.51
N PRO A 498 -3.31 15.06 -14.95
CA PRO A 498 -2.76 15.40 -16.25
C PRO A 498 -3.78 15.01 -17.33
N VAL A 499 -4.28 15.99 -18.05
CA VAL A 499 -5.35 15.77 -19.04
C VAL A 499 -4.73 15.37 -20.35
N ALA A 500 -4.97 14.15 -20.77
CA ALA A 500 -4.96 13.77 -22.17
C ALA A 500 -6.35 14.01 -22.79
N VAL A 501 -6.92 15.19 -22.71
CA VAL A 501 -8.24 15.45 -23.34
C VAL A 501 -8.18 16.72 -24.17
N PRO A 502 -8.29 16.60 -25.53
CA PRO A 502 -8.41 17.73 -26.44
C PRO A 502 -9.85 18.22 -26.62
N GLU A 503 -10.81 17.80 -25.83
CA GLU A 503 -12.14 18.38 -25.89
C GLU A 503 -12.34 19.37 -24.75
N PRO A 504 -12.89 20.60 -25.01
CA PRO A 504 -13.32 21.46 -23.96
C PRO A 504 -14.38 20.68 -23.18
N MET A 505 -14.05 20.33 -21.96
CA MET A 505 -15.03 19.74 -21.05
C MET A 505 -16.22 20.71 -21.02
N THR A 506 -17.27 20.37 -21.74
CA THR A 506 -18.57 20.90 -21.44
C THR A 506 -18.83 20.47 -20.00
N PRO A 507 -18.96 21.41 -19.05
CA PRO A 507 -19.22 21.04 -17.67
C PRO A 507 -20.45 20.16 -17.70
N ALA A 508 -20.29 18.93 -17.20
CA ALA A 508 -21.44 18.11 -16.91
C ALA A 508 -22.38 19.00 -16.10
N SER A 509 -23.55 19.22 -16.62
CA SER A 509 -24.49 20.24 -16.20
C SER A 509 -24.61 20.33 -14.67
N GLY A 510 -24.02 21.33 -14.05
CA GLY A 510 -24.18 21.65 -12.63
C GLY A 510 -22.94 22.04 -11.83
N GLN A 511 -21.72 21.72 -12.26
CA GLN A 511 -20.52 22.23 -11.60
C GLN A 511 -20.17 23.61 -12.17
N SER A 512 -20.00 24.62 -11.32
CA SER A 512 -19.43 25.87 -11.78
C SER A 512 -17.94 25.60 -12.08
N LEU A 513 -17.49 26.01 -13.26
CA LEU A 513 -16.09 26.01 -13.69
C LEU A 513 -15.10 26.59 -12.66
N GLU A 514 -15.61 27.30 -11.67
CA GLU A 514 -14.88 27.97 -10.60
C GLU A 514 -14.40 27.06 -9.47
N GLN A 515 -14.91 25.82 -9.37
CA GLN A 515 -14.59 24.90 -8.28
C GLN A 515 -13.54 23.85 -8.66
N LEU A 516 -13.26 23.67 -9.93
CA LEU A 516 -12.27 22.68 -10.40
C LEU A 516 -10.84 23.16 -10.12
N PRO A 517 -9.93 22.23 -9.79
CA PRO A 517 -8.51 22.55 -9.71
C PRO A 517 -8.00 23.06 -11.08
N LEU A 518 -7.50 24.27 -11.12
CA LEU A 518 -7.04 24.93 -12.35
C LEU A 518 -5.54 24.75 -12.62
N VAL A 519 -4.85 23.97 -11.80
CA VAL A 519 -3.40 23.78 -11.84
C VAL A 519 -3.08 22.30 -11.76
N THR A 520 -2.24 21.80 -12.64
CA THR A 520 -1.68 20.44 -12.58
C THR A 520 -0.51 20.38 -11.59
N ALA A 521 -0.13 19.18 -11.13
CA ALA A 521 1.06 19.00 -10.29
C ALA A 521 2.33 19.48 -10.99
N LYS A 522 2.46 19.25 -12.30
CA LYS A 522 3.58 19.71 -13.13
C LYS A 522 3.67 21.24 -13.18
N GLU A 523 2.58 21.92 -13.51
CA GLU A 523 2.52 23.39 -13.55
C GLU A 523 2.84 24.02 -12.18
N ARG A 524 2.33 23.42 -11.10
CA ARG A 524 2.63 23.86 -9.75
C ARG A 524 4.12 23.72 -9.42
N SER A 525 4.73 22.58 -9.74
CA SER A 525 6.17 22.36 -9.58
C SER A 525 6.97 23.41 -10.36
N GLN A 526 6.65 23.64 -11.64
CA GLN A 526 7.29 24.67 -12.47
C GLN A 526 7.15 26.07 -11.88
N ALA A 527 6.00 26.40 -11.32
CA ALA A 527 5.77 27.69 -10.65
C ALA A 527 6.68 27.87 -9.42
N LEU A 528 6.90 26.81 -8.61
CA LEU A 528 7.79 26.84 -7.46
C LEU A 528 9.27 27.06 -7.87
N PHE A 529 9.70 26.44 -8.97
CA PHE A 529 11.04 26.69 -9.52
C PHE A 529 11.17 28.08 -10.16
N ALA A 530 10.17 28.52 -10.92
CA ALA A 530 10.17 29.83 -11.56
C ALA A 530 10.14 31.00 -10.55
N SER A 531 9.62 30.74 -9.34
CA SER A 531 9.57 31.72 -8.25
C SER A 531 10.73 31.64 -7.26
N PHE A 532 11.76 30.83 -7.55
CA PHE A 532 12.93 30.63 -6.69
C PHE A 532 12.64 30.04 -5.29
N VAL A 533 11.47 29.43 -5.11
CA VAL A 533 11.16 28.64 -3.90
C VAL A 533 11.94 27.33 -3.93
N HIS A 534 12.09 26.76 -5.11
CA HIS A 534 12.95 25.62 -5.41
C HIS A 534 13.99 26.03 -6.46
N GLU A 535 15.13 25.37 -6.43
CA GLU A 535 16.26 25.67 -7.31
C GLU A 535 16.71 24.40 -8.05
N PRO A 536 17.15 24.53 -9.31
CA PRO A 536 17.70 23.42 -10.08
C PRO A 536 18.90 22.79 -9.40
N MET A 537 19.00 21.45 -9.44
CA MET A 537 20.09 20.70 -8.83
C MET A 537 20.69 19.72 -9.84
N HIS A 538 21.97 19.40 -9.64
CA HIS A 538 22.69 18.37 -10.37
C HIS A 538 22.87 17.11 -9.51
N PHE A 539 22.49 15.97 -10.08
CA PHE A 539 22.66 14.66 -9.47
C PHE A 539 23.59 13.81 -10.34
N LEU A 540 24.25 12.83 -9.74
CA LEU A 540 25.14 11.96 -10.49
C LEU A 540 25.18 10.54 -9.93
N ILE A 541 25.58 9.60 -10.80
CA ILE A 541 26.03 8.27 -10.38
C ILE A 541 27.54 8.22 -10.50
N TYR A 542 28.22 7.85 -9.42
CA TYR A 542 29.67 7.85 -9.28
C TYR A 542 30.22 6.42 -9.10
N GLY A 543 31.16 6.02 -9.95
CA GLY A 543 31.79 4.70 -9.90
C GLY A 543 32.85 4.49 -10.96
N ALA A 544 33.52 3.34 -10.95
CA ALA A 544 34.62 3.04 -11.87
C ALA A 544 34.13 2.89 -13.34
N ASN A 545 32.95 2.30 -13.53
CA ASN A 545 32.37 2.14 -14.86
C ASN A 545 30.84 2.30 -14.76
N VAL A 546 30.34 3.48 -15.07
CA VAL A 546 28.92 3.86 -14.93
C VAL A 546 28.32 4.39 -16.23
N SER A 547 29.06 4.38 -17.34
CA SER A 547 28.58 4.91 -18.63
C SER A 547 27.31 4.24 -19.15
N PHE A 548 27.11 2.97 -18.83
CA PHE A 548 25.96 2.16 -19.23
C PHE A 548 24.81 2.16 -18.20
N SER A 549 24.90 2.96 -17.13
CA SER A 549 23.87 2.99 -16.09
C SER A 549 22.52 3.49 -16.61
N LEU A 550 21.46 2.81 -16.27
CA LEU A 550 20.07 3.19 -16.58
C LEU A 550 19.53 4.28 -15.61
N SER A 551 20.29 4.63 -14.56
CA SER A 551 19.86 5.64 -13.57
C SER A 551 19.59 7.02 -14.19
N PRO A 552 20.40 7.55 -15.12
CA PRO A 552 20.10 8.83 -15.77
C PRO A 552 18.76 8.81 -16.54
N ALA A 553 18.47 7.74 -17.27
CA ALA A 553 17.21 7.62 -18.01
C ALA A 553 16.00 7.67 -17.06
N MET A 554 16.02 6.89 -15.98
CA MET A 554 14.94 6.86 -14.99
C MET A 554 14.72 8.22 -14.32
N HIS A 555 15.81 8.82 -13.80
CA HIS A 555 15.69 10.04 -13.00
C HIS A 555 15.34 11.26 -13.87
N ASN A 556 15.94 11.41 -15.04
CA ASN A 556 15.65 12.54 -15.92
C ASN A 556 14.23 12.50 -16.45
N ALA A 557 13.71 11.31 -16.84
CA ALA A 557 12.31 11.15 -17.24
C ALA A 557 11.35 11.53 -16.09
N ALA A 558 11.69 11.16 -14.86
CA ALA A 558 10.89 11.50 -13.69
C ALA A 558 10.94 13.03 -13.42
N TYR A 559 12.08 13.66 -13.52
CA TYR A 559 12.21 15.11 -13.36
C TYR A 559 11.39 15.86 -14.41
N GLU A 560 11.48 15.47 -15.68
CA GLU A 560 10.71 16.08 -16.77
C GLU A 560 9.20 15.93 -16.56
N ALA A 561 8.74 14.72 -16.23
CA ALA A 561 7.32 14.46 -16.00
C ALA A 561 6.76 15.28 -14.84
N MET A 562 7.56 15.50 -13.80
CA MET A 562 7.18 16.27 -12.61
C MET A 562 7.47 17.79 -12.72
N GLY A 563 7.98 18.26 -13.87
CA GLY A 563 8.26 19.67 -14.08
C GLY A 563 9.42 20.21 -13.24
N MET A 564 10.42 19.37 -12.91
CA MET A 564 11.61 19.72 -12.16
C MET A 564 12.78 19.95 -13.13
N PRO A 565 13.43 21.11 -13.13
CA PRO A 565 14.57 21.40 -14.02
C PRO A 565 15.90 20.84 -13.46
N HIS A 566 15.85 19.62 -12.90
CA HIS A 566 17.03 18.91 -12.41
C HIS A 566 17.72 18.16 -13.54
N SER A 567 18.98 17.77 -13.33
CA SER A 567 19.71 16.89 -14.24
C SER A 567 20.40 15.76 -13.48
N TYR A 568 20.44 14.59 -14.10
CA TYR A 568 21.15 13.42 -13.59
C TYR A 568 22.13 12.90 -14.65
N ARG A 569 23.40 12.72 -14.28
CA ARG A 569 24.47 12.31 -15.20
C ARG A 569 25.34 11.20 -14.63
N THR A 570 26.09 10.52 -15.50
CA THR A 570 27.13 9.56 -15.11
C THR A 570 28.43 10.27 -14.84
N HIS A 571 29.22 9.80 -13.87
CA HIS A 571 30.59 10.22 -13.62
C HIS A 571 31.46 8.99 -13.34
N SER A 572 32.24 8.56 -14.33
CA SER A 572 33.19 7.46 -14.21
C SER A 572 34.50 7.92 -13.66
N ALA A 573 34.99 7.35 -12.56
CA ALA A 573 36.27 7.70 -11.94
C ALA A 573 36.90 6.46 -11.29
N SER A 574 38.25 6.40 -11.31
CA SER A 574 39.05 5.35 -10.68
C SER A 574 39.39 5.65 -9.20
N THR A 575 39.31 6.91 -8.79
CA THR A 575 39.62 7.40 -7.44
C THR A 575 38.47 8.21 -6.87
N LEU A 576 38.56 8.66 -5.60
CA LEU A 576 37.57 9.52 -4.95
C LEU A 576 38.00 11.01 -4.98
N GLU A 577 39.05 11.37 -5.68
CA GLU A 577 39.57 12.75 -5.71
C GLU A 577 38.58 13.71 -6.35
N ASP A 578 38.02 13.32 -7.51
CA ASP A 578 37.00 14.11 -8.21
C ASP A 578 35.73 14.25 -7.36
N PHE A 579 35.39 13.22 -6.60
CA PHE A 579 34.19 13.24 -5.75
C PHE A 579 34.25 14.37 -4.72
N VAL A 580 35.40 14.60 -4.09
CA VAL A 580 35.60 15.70 -3.13
C VAL A 580 35.30 17.07 -3.73
N THR A 581 35.58 17.24 -5.01
CA THR A 581 35.34 18.49 -5.74
C THR A 581 33.86 18.62 -6.09
N LEU A 582 33.26 17.56 -6.63
CA LEU A 582 31.88 17.53 -7.06
C LEU A 582 30.89 17.81 -5.91
N VAL A 583 31.13 17.25 -4.72
CA VAL A 583 30.24 17.45 -3.57
C VAL A 583 30.26 18.88 -3.02
N ARG A 584 31.21 19.71 -3.43
CA ARG A 584 31.33 21.14 -3.06
C ARG A 584 30.68 22.09 -4.05
N GLU A 585 30.21 21.57 -5.19
CA GLU A 585 29.51 22.41 -6.17
C GLU A 585 28.22 22.97 -5.52
N HIS A 586 27.94 24.24 -5.83
CA HIS A 586 26.85 25.00 -5.19
C HIS A 586 25.47 24.34 -5.42
N ASP A 587 25.28 23.75 -6.59
CA ASP A 587 24.07 23.10 -7.04
C ASP A 587 24.14 21.55 -6.98
N PHE A 588 25.14 20.98 -6.28
CA PHE A 588 25.21 19.55 -6.03
C PHE A 588 23.98 19.08 -5.27
N GLY A 589 23.14 18.22 -5.88
CA GLY A 589 21.90 17.70 -5.32
C GLY A 589 22.09 16.40 -4.56
N GLY A 590 23.03 15.57 -5.01
CA GLY A 590 23.32 14.26 -4.45
C GLY A 590 23.97 13.32 -5.43
N ALA A 591 24.44 12.18 -4.92
CA ALA A 591 25.12 11.17 -5.72
C ALA A 591 24.68 9.75 -5.37
N ALA A 592 24.48 8.93 -6.40
CA ALA A 592 24.45 7.47 -6.25
C ALA A 592 25.89 6.94 -6.30
N ILE A 593 26.28 6.11 -5.34
CA ILE A 593 27.61 5.53 -5.24
C ILE A 593 27.56 4.04 -5.59
N VAL A 594 28.39 3.63 -6.54
CA VAL A 594 28.51 2.23 -6.93
C VAL A 594 29.90 1.67 -6.66
N GLN A 595 30.13 0.42 -7.01
CA GLN A 595 31.44 -0.22 -6.83
C GLN A 595 32.53 0.52 -7.61
N PRO A 596 33.77 0.58 -7.03
CA PRO A 596 34.21 -0.05 -5.78
C PRO A 596 34.07 0.86 -4.55
N PHE A 597 33.30 1.96 -4.61
CA PHE A 597 33.34 3.04 -3.64
C PHE A 597 32.33 2.96 -2.50
N LYS A 598 31.32 2.05 -2.53
CA LYS A 598 30.24 1.94 -1.53
C LYS A 598 30.73 1.88 -0.07
N THR A 599 31.90 1.30 0.20
CA THR A 599 32.49 1.23 1.54
C THR A 599 33.57 2.31 1.75
N ARG A 600 34.27 2.72 0.67
CA ARG A 600 35.34 3.71 0.75
C ARG A 600 34.85 5.13 1.04
N THR A 601 33.61 5.46 0.67
CA THR A 601 32.98 6.76 0.92
C THR A 601 32.44 6.91 2.33
N LEU A 602 32.27 5.84 3.11
CA LEU A 602 31.80 5.92 4.49
C LEU A 602 32.56 6.93 5.37
N PRO A 603 33.92 6.93 5.39
CA PRO A 603 34.68 7.87 6.22
C PRO A 603 34.55 9.33 5.79
N MET A 604 34.03 9.60 4.59
CA MET A 604 33.85 10.97 4.07
C MET A 604 32.51 11.58 4.48
N MET A 605 31.61 10.79 5.08
CA MET A 605 30.29 11.26 5.49
C MET A 605 30.37 11.85 6.89
N ASP A 606 29.81 13.05 7.06
CA ASP A 606 29.66 13.67 8.38
C ASP A 606 28.57 12.96 9.20
N LEU A 607 27.55 12.47 8.52
CA LEU A 607 26.40 11.80 9.10
C LEU A 607 26.02 10.56 8.28
N LEU A 608 25.61 9.52 8.96
CA LEU A 608 25.13 8.28 8.33
C LEU A 608 23.73 7.92 8.84
N SER A 609 22.89 7.46 7.94
CA SER A 609 21.61 6.86 8.34
C SER A 609 21.84 5.65 9.26
N PRO A 610 20.91 5.34 10.16
CA PRO A 610 20.99 4.10 10.94
C PRO A 610 21.17 2.85 10.08
N HIS A 611 20.58 2.86 8.89
CA HIS A 611 20.65 1.77 7.92
C HIS A 611 22.06 1.64 7.31
N ALA A 612 22.61 2.73 6.77
CA ALA A 612 23.96 2.73 6.19
C ALA A 612 25.02 2.36 7.22
N LYS A 613 24.88 2.84 8.46
CA LYS A 613 25.77 2.51 9.58
C LYS A 613 25.74 1.01 9.91
N ALA A 614 24.54 0.40 9.99
CA ALA A 614 24.41 -1.03 10.30
C ALA A 614 24.88 -1.89 9.11
N ILE A 615 24.58 -1.51 7.87
CA ILE A 615 25.02 -2.21 6.67
C ILE A 615 26.54 -2.12 6.50
N GLY A 616 27.15 -1.02 6.90
CA GLY A 616 28.58 -0.76 6.69
C GLY A 616 28.92 -0.53 5.22
N ALA A 617 27.98 0.01 4.43
CA ALA A 617 28.12 0.44 3.06
C ALA A 617 27.03 1.47 2.73
N LEU A 618 27.32 2.42 1.84
CA LEU A 618 26.34 3.37 1.34
C LEU A 618 26.26 3.32 -0.19
N ASN A 619 25.11 3.70 -0.73
CA ASN A 619 24.93 3.89 -2.17
C ASN A 619 24.33 5.27 -2.50
N THR A 620 24.03 6.09 -1.51
CA THR A 620 23.37 7.39 -1.68
C THR A 620 24.04 8.43 -0.79
N VAL A 621 24.44 9.57 -1.37
CA VAL A 621 25.00 10.73 -0.67
C VAL A 621 24.13 11.94 -0.97
N ILE A 622 23.75 12.67 0.07
CA ILE A 622 23.01 13.93 -0.03
C ILE A 622 23.68 15.04 0.75
N PRO A 623 23.74 16.27 0.18
CA PRO A 623 24.26 17.43 0.87
C PRO A 623 23.29 17.98 1.90
N LEU A 624 23.81 18.47 3.01
CA LEU A 624 23.09 19.25 4.02
C LEU A 624 23.67 20.67 4.09
N ARG A 625 22.79 21.67 4.13
CA ARG A 625 23.13 23.10 4.05
C ARG A 625 22.70 23.89 5.26
N ASP A 626 21.70 23.44 6.00
CA ASP A 626 21.14 24.10 7.17
C ASP A 626 21.71 23.48 8.47
N GLU A 627 22.30 24.32 9.33
CA GLU A 627 22.88 23.87 10.61
C GLU A 627 21.82 23.39 11.59
N GLY A 628 20.62 23.96 11.55
CA GLY A 628 19.50 23.52 12.39
C GLY A 628 19.02 22.12 12.04
N VAL A 629 19.02 21.78 10.73
CA VAL A 629 18.74 20.43 10.25
C VAL A 629 19.85 19.47 10.67
N ILE A 630 21.11 19.84 10.52
CA ILE A 630 22.26 19.03 10.94
C ILE A 630 22.18 18.72 12.45
N ALA A 631 21.84 19.72 13.27
CA ALA A 631 21.71 19.55 14.72
C ALA A 631 20.49 18.71 15.15
N SER A 632 19.44 18.68 14.32
CA SER A 632 18.17 17.99 14.61
C SER A 632 17.95 16.71 13.79
N ILE A 633 18.97 16.17 13.15
CA ILE A 633 18.88 15.06 12.18
C ILE A 633 18.34 13.74 12.78
N SER A 634 18.14 13.70 14.09
CA SER A 634 17.40 12.61 14.73
C SER A 634 15.94 12.51 14.28
N SER A 635 15.39 13.56 13.63
CA SER A 635 14.08 13.54 12.97
C SER A 635 14.25 13.49 11.46
N ASP A 636 13.85 12.41 10.80
CA ASP A 636 13.93 12.19 9.36
C ASP A 636 13.29 13.32 8.50
N VAL A 637 12.37 14.10 9.08
CA VAL A 637 11.64 15.19 8.41
C VAL A 637 12.57 16.33 7.96
N GLY A 638 13.61 16.62 8.74
CA GLY A 638 14.53 17.73 8.46
C GLY A 638 15.23 17.60 7.11
N ILE A 639 15.64 16.39 6.76
CA ILE A 639 16.35 16.08 5.52
C ILE A 639 15.52 16.51 4.30
N PHE A 640 14.22 16.28 4.31
CA PHE A 640 13.36 16.57 3.14
C PHE A 640 13.01 18.03 2.97
N ARG A 641 13.09 18.86 4.02
CA ARG A 641 12.84 20.31 3.95
C ARG A 641 13.94 21.05 3.22
N GLU A 642 15.16 20.51 3.20
CA GLU A 642 16.30 21.10 2.51
C GLU A 642 16.42 20.73 1.04
N ARG A 643 15.57 19.83 0.55
CA ARG A 643 15.67 19.40 -0.85
C ARG A 643 15.32 20.54 -1.80
N ASN A 644 15.94 20.51 -2.98
CA ASN A 644 15.77 21.52 -4.04
C ASN A 644 16.23 22.93 -3.63
N ARG A 645 17.29 23.03 -2.82
CA ARG A 645 17.93 24.29 -2.43
C ARG A 645 19.43 24.25 -2.74
N THR A 646 19.93 25.28 -3.38
CA THR A 646 21.37 25.45 -3.67
C THR A 646 22.10 26.13 -2.50
N GLY A 647 23.41 26.19 -2.55
CA GLY A 647 24.22 26.86 -1.54
C GLY A 647 25.42 26.03 -1.08
N PRO A 648 26.29 26.59 -0.20
CA PRO A 648 27.44 25.88 0.30
C PRO A 648 27.05 24.64 1.10
N VAL A 649 27.66 23.49 0.75
CA VAL A 649 27.46 22.25 1.46
C VAL A 649 28.21 22.28 2.79
N LYS A 650 27.50 22.13 3.90
CA LYS A 650 28.03 22.13 5.27
C LYS A 650 28.33 20.74 5.79
N ALA A 651 27.54 19.75 5.39
CA ALA A 651 27.74 18.36 5.77
C ALA A 651 27.24 17.40 4.68
N LEU A 652 27.78 16.19 4.65
CA LEU A 652 27.36 15.10 3.78
C LEU A 652 26.65 14.02 4.61
N TYR A 653 25.45 13.64 4.17
CA TYR A 653 24.69 12.56 4.75
C TYR A 653 24.70 11.35 3.81
N GLY A 654 25.08 10.19 4.36
CA GLY A 654 25.14 8.94 3.62
C GLY A 654 24.01 7.98 3.99
N ASP A 655 23.39 7.38 2.98
CA ASP A 655 22.36 6.35 3.15
C ASP A 655 22.58 5.14 2.23
N ASN A 656 21.82 4.10 2.46
CA ASN A 656 21.84 2.91 1.63
C ASN A 656 20.40 2.53 1.22
N THR A 657 20.10 2.61 -0.07
CA THR A 657 18.78 2.25 -0.62
C THR A 657 18.74 0.83 -1.22
N ASP A 658 19.90 0.16 -1.36
CA ASP A 658 19.97 -1.20 -1.93
C ASP A 658 19.11 -2.18 -1.13
N TRP A 659 19.13 -2.11 0.21
CA TRP A 659 18.33 -2.99 1.05
C TRP A 659 16.84 -2.80 0.85
N ILE A 660 16.40 -1.57 0.52
CA ILE A 660 14.99 -1.27 0.24
C ILE A 660 14.55 -1.98 -1.03
N GLY A 661 15.37 -1.91 -2.09
CA GLY A 661 15.12 -2.60 -3.35
C GLY A 661 15.08 -4.11 -3.20
N ILE A 662 16.07 -4.70 -2.51
CA ILE A 662 16.11 -6.14 -2.24
C ILE A 662 14.88 -6.58 -1.42
N ARG A 663 14.55 -5.84 -0.36
CA ARG A 663 13.36 -6.09 0.47
C ARG A 663 12.07 -6.05 -0.34
N ALA A 664 11.94 -5.08 -1.24
CA ALA A 664 10.77 -4.94 -2.11
C ALA A 664 10.64 -6.16 -3.06
N CYS A 665 11.73 -6.60 -3.68
CA CYS A 665 11.76 -7.80 -4.52
C CYS A 665 11.38 -9.06 -3.74
N ILE A 666 11.97 -9.29 -2.57
CA ILE A 666 11.62 -10.44 -1.72
C ILE A 666 10.11 -10.41 -1.39
N ARG A 667 9.59 -9.30 -0.92
CA ARG A 667 8.17 -9.17 -0.56
C ARG A 667 7.25 -9.41 -1.74
N ARG A 668 7.60 -8.88 -2.92
CA ARG A 668 6.80 -9.04 -4.14
C ARG A 668 6.78 -10.48 -4.62
N GLY A 669 7.92 -11.17 -4.59
CA GLY A 669 8.05 -12.54 -5.06
C GLY A 669 7.64 -13.62 -4.04
N LEU A 670 7.57 -13.30 -2.74
CA LEU A 670 7.28 -14.28 -1.71
C LEU A 670 5.78 -14.59 -1.61
N SER A 671 5.41 -15.85 -1.76
CA SER A 671 4.01 -16.30 -1.68
C SER A 671 3.42 -16.14 -0.27
N PRO A 672 2.11 -15.98 -0.10
CA PRO A 672 1.48 -15.98 1.23
C PRO A 672 1.74 -17.26 2.03
N ALA A 673 1.93 -18.41 1.36
CA ALA A 673 2.32 -19.66 2.00
C ALA A 673 3.72 -19.59 2.65
N ASN A 674 4.60 -18.76 2.09
CA ASN A 674 5.96 -18.53 2.55
C ASN A 674 6.12 -17.24 3.38
N THR A 675 5.03 -16.69 3.92
CA THR A 675 5.10 -15.56 4.86
C THR A 675 6.16 -15.83 5.92
N VAL A 676 6.97 -14.82 6.23
CA VAL A 676 8.09 -14.94 7.17
C VAL A 676 7.60 -15.38 8.55
N ARG A 677 8.18 -16.44 9.06
CA ARG A 677 7.91 -17.06 10.37
C ARG A 677 9.23 -17.32 11.10
N PRO A 678 9.24 -17.59 12.40
CA PRO A 678 10.46 -17.88 13.16
C PRO A 678 11.34 -18.99 12.53
N GLN A 679 10.72 -19.98 11.85
CA GLN A 679 11.44 -21.07 11.21
C GLN A 679 11.79 -20.78 9.73
N SER A 680 11.45 -19.60 9.21
CA SER A 680 11.81 -19.23 7.84
C SER A 680 13.31 -19.04 7.73
N THR A 681 13.85 -19.47 6.59
CA THR A 681 15.28 -19.42 6.32
C THR A 681 15.55 -18.58 5.07
N GLY A 682 16.56 -17.72 5.17
CA GLY A 682 17.11 -16.92 4.08
C GLY A 682 18.52 -17.38 3.71
N LEU A 683 18.89 -17.23 2.44
CA LEU A 683 20.22 -17.50 1.92
C LEU A 683 20.75 -16.30 1.14
N VAL A 684 21.96 -15.88 1.44
CA VAL A 684 22.68 -14.82 0.69
C VAL A 684 23.93 -15.43 0.07
N CYS A 685 24.05 -15.29 -1.26
CA CYS A 685 25.19 -15.75 -2.02
C CYS A 685 26.12 -14.57 -2.34
N GLY A 686 27.32 -14.58 -1.78
CA GLY A 686 28.30 -13.48 -1.84
C GLY A 686 28.55 -12.83 -0.48
N ALA A 687 29.62 -12.00 -0.39
CA ALA A 687 30.01 -11.31 0.84
C ALA A 687 30.43 -9.83 0.63
N GLY A 688 30.03 -9.21 -0.51
CA GLY A 688 30.31 -7.82 -0.83
C GLY A 688 29.30 -6.84 -0.25
N GLY A 689 29.36 -5.57 -0.66
CA GLY A 689 28.45 -4.51 -0.22
C GLY A 689 26.96 -4.82 -0.45
N MET A 690 26.61 -5.46 -1.58
CA MET A 690 25.24 -5.91 -1.85
C MET A 690 24.80 -7.06 -0.94
N ALA A 691 25.71 -7.98 -0.57
CA ALA A 691 25.40 -9.04 0.39
C ALA A 691 25.12 -8.48 1.78
N ARG A 692 25.81 -7.43 2.19
CA ARG A 692 25.52 -6.68 3.42
C ARG A 692 24.08 -6.14 3.39
N ALA A 693 23.71 -5.46 2.32
CA ALA A 693 22.34 -4.93 2.15
C ALA A 693 21.29 -6.06 2.11
N ALA A 694 21.60 -7.22 1.52
CA ALA A 694 20.70 -8.37 1.45
C ALA A 694 20.41 -8.99 2.84
N ILE A 695 21.42 -9.15 3.67
CA ILE A 695 21.23 -9.61 5.06
C ILE A 695 20.37 -8.60 5.84
N TYR A 696 20.66 -7.31 5.73
CA TYR A 696 19.88 -6.26 6.37
C TYR A 696 18.41 -6.29 5.92
N ALA A 697 18.16 -6.45 4.62
CA ALA A 697 16.83 -6.59 4.06
C ALA A 697 16.07 -7.80 4.65
N MET A 698 16.73 -8.94 4.79
CA MET A 698 16.13 -10.13 5.41
C MET A 698 15.84 -9.92 6.89
N ILE A 699 16.74 -9.30 7.64
CA ILE A 699 16.52 -8.94 9.05
C ILE A 699 15.31 -8.01 9.19
N SER A 700 15.21 -7.00 8.32
CA SER A 700 14.08 -6.05 8.31
C SER A 700 12.74 -6.71 7.98
N LEU A 701 12.74 -7.86 7.29
CA LEU A 701 11.58 -8.70 7.05
C LEU A 701 11.24 -9.63 8.22
N GLY A 702 12.09 -9.69 9.25
CA GLY A 702 11.91 -10.55 10.41
C GLY A 702 12.42 -11.99 10.23
N VAL A 703 13.30 -12.23 9.24
CA VAL A 703 13.95 -13.54 9.05
C VAL A 703 14.94 -13.77 10.18
N GLN A 704 14.77 -14.88 10.92
CA GLN A 704 15.61 -15.21 12.07
C GLN A 704 16.80 -16.11 11.72
N ASN A 705 16.69 -16.93 10.68
CA ASN A 705 17.73 -17.86 10.27
C ASN A 705 18.30 -17.43 8.91
N ILE A 706 19.44 -16.77 8.89
CA ILE A 706 20.05 -16.26 7.67
C ILE A 706 21.38 -16.96 7.44
N PHE A 707 21.55 -17.57 6.26
CA PHE A 707 22.78 -18.22 5.85
C PHE A 707 23.50 -17.37 4.80
N VAL A 708 24.82 -17.34 4.90
CA VAL A 708 25.69 -16.66 3.93
C VAL A 708 26.67 -17.67 3.36
N CYS A 709 26.78 -17.70 2.05
CA CYS A 709 27.76 -18.51 1.36
C CYS A 709 28.58 -17.66 0.38
N ASN A 710 29.89 -17.83 0.41
CA ASN A 710 30.79 -17.11 -0.48
C ASN A 710 31.94 -18.01 -0.93
N ARG A 711 32.53 -17.74 -2.10
CA ARG A 711 33.70 -18.46 -2.61
C ARG A 711 34.86 -18.50 -1.59
N THR A 712 35.12 -17.37 -0.94
CA THR A 712 36.07 -17.27 0.16
C THR A 712 35.33 -17.33 1.47
N LYS A 713 35.41 -18.44 2.19
CA LYS A 713 34.70 -18.71 3.44
C LYS A 713 34.94 -17.62 4.48
N GLY A 714 36.18 -17.16 4.66
CA GLY A 714 36.54 -16.13 5.65
C GLY A 714 35.73 -14.83 5.46
N ASN A 715 35.45 -14.40 4.22
CA ASN A 715 34.62 -13.21 3.99
C ASN A 715 33.18 -13.43 4.42
N ALA A 716 32.64 -14.66 4.28
CA ALA A 716 31.29 -15.00 4.76
C ALA A 716 31.24 -15.04 6.29
N GLU A 717 32.28 -15.56 6.94
CA GLU A 717 32.41 -15.60 8.41
C GLU A 717 32.53 -14.20 8.99
N GLU A 718 33.35 -13.32 8.40
CA GLU A 718 33.48 -11.93 8.82
C GLU A 718 32.15 -11.17 8.71
N LEU A 719 31.41 -11.39 7.59
CA LEU A 719 30.12 -10.77 7.37
C LEU A 719 29.07 -11.28 8.37
N ALA A 720 29.05 -12.57 8.65
CA ALA A 720 28.17 -13.18 9.64
C ALA A 720 28.46 -12.62 11.05
N GLU A 721 29.73 -12.53 11.44
CA GLU A 721 30.12 -11.99 12.75
C GLU A 721 29.80 -10.48 12.88
N HIS A 722 29.96 -9.70 11.81
CA HIS A 722 29.55 -8.30 11.79
C HIS A 722 28.08 -8.16 12.21
N TYR A 723 27.17 -8.92 11.57
CA TYR A 723 25.74 -8.83 11.89
C TYR A 723 25.41 -9.43 13.27
N ASN A 724 26.02 -10.52 13.64
CA ASN A 724 25.81 -11.11 14.96
C ASN A 724 26.24 -10.19 16.10
N ARG A 725 27.32 -9.41 15.92
CA ARG A 725 27.71 -8.35 16.88
C ARG A 725 26.68 -7.23 16.95
N LEU A 726 26.16 -6.75 15.81
CA LEU A 726 25.13 -5.71 15.79
C LEU A 726 23.82 -6.18 16.42
N ILE A 727 23.43 -7.43 16.16
CA ILE A 727 22.22 -8.03 16.76
C ILE A 727 22.35 -8.08 18.28
N ARG A 728 23.49 -8.57 18.80
CA ARG A 728 23.77 -8.61 20.25
C ARG A 728 23.80 -7.23 20.89
N ALA A 729 24.26 -6.21 20.15
CA ALA A 729 24.34 -4.83 20.62
C ALA A 729 23.05 -4.01 20.44
N ASN A 730 21.94 -4.62 19.94
CA ASN A 730 20.73 -3.92 19.49
C ASN A 730 21.00 -2.76 18.51
N GLY A 731 22.03 -2.90 17.68
CA GLY A 731 22.49 -1.88 16.74
C GLY A 731 21.75 -1.84 15.40
N ILE A 732 20.64 -2.57 15.26
CA ILE A 732 19.82 -2.63 14.03
C ILE A 732 18.45 -2.04 14.34
N ALA A 733 18.17 -0.87 13.78
CA ALA A 733 16.94 -0.12 14.03
C ALA A 733 15.65 -0.88 13.64
N GLU A 734 15.71 -1.69 12.58
CA GLU A 734 14.58 -2.46 12.06
C GLU A 734 14.31 -3.77 12.84
N LEU A 735 15.19 -4.15 13.77
CA LEU A 735 15.09 -5.39 14.54
C LEU A 735 14.48 -5.13 15.91
N SER A 736 13.30 -5.70 16.16
CA SER A 736 12.70 -5.61 17.49
C SER A 736 13.50 -6.43 18.52
N PRO A 737 13.57 -5.98 19.78
CA PRO A 737 14.28 -6.72 20.84
C PRO A 737 13.80 -8.16 21.02
N SER A 738 12.51 -8.42 20.79
CA SER A 738 11.93 -9.77 20.87
C SER A 738 12.42 -10.71 19.74
N ASN A 739 12.78 -10.16 18.59
CA ASN A 739 13.34 -10.92 17.47
C ASN A 739 14.86 -11.03 17.55
N ALA A 740 15.54 -10.05 18.14
CA ALA A 740 17.00 -10.01 18.26
C ALA A 740 17.55 -11.27 18.97
N ALA A 741 16.91 -11.73 20.04
CA ALA A 741 17.33 -12.91 20.79
C ALA A 741 17.38 -14.20 19.97
N ASN A 742 16.62 -14.27 18.86
CA ASN A 742 16.46 -15.47 18.04
C ASN A 742 17.03 -15.32 16.62
N THR A 743 17.57 -14.16 16.27
CA THR A 743 18.09 -13.89 14.95
C THR A 743 19.59 -14.23 14.89
N THR A 744 19.96 -15.06 13.90
CA THR A 744 21.35 -15.50 13.70
C THR A 744 21.72 -15.42 12.22
N VAL A 745 22.98 -15.07 11.97
CA VAL A 745 23.59 -15.12 10.65
C VAL A 745 24.71 -16.16 10.70
N THR A 746 24.67 -17.15 9.82
CA THR A 746 25.59 -18.29 9.83
C THR A 746 26.29 -18.40 8.46
N ALA A 747 27.61 -18.51 8.47
CA ALA A 747 28.39 -18.79 7.27
C ALA A 747 28.33 -20.29 6.95
N LEU A 748 28.09 -20.61 5.66
CA LEU A 748 28.23 -21.98 5.11
C LEU A 748 29.67 -22.19 4.61
N ASP A 749 30.15 -23.41 4.70
CA ASP A 749 31.52 -23.75 4.36
C ASP A 749 31.83 -23.54 2.87
N SER A 750 30.92 -23.94 1.99
CA SER A 750 31.05 -23.81 0.54
C SER A 750 29.70 -24.03 -0.16
N PHE A 751 29.61 -23.71 -1.45
CA PHE A 751 28.46 -24.06 -2.29
C PHE A 751 28.33 -25.59 -2.57
N GLN A 752 29.26 -26.43 -2.13
CA GLN A 752 29.21 -27.89 -2.20
C GLN A 752 28.79 -28.53 -0.86
N ALA A 753 28.62 -27.73 0.21
CA ALA A 753 28.24 -28.24 1.51
C ALA A 753 26.81 -28.79 1.51
N GLU A 754 26.52 -29.79 2.31
CA GLU A 754 25.15 -30.22 2.57
C GLU A 754 24.37 -29.12 3.32
N TRP A 755 23.09 -28.97 2.99
CA TRP A 755 22.23 -28.06 3.76
C TRP A 755 22.09 -28.57 5.20
N PRO A 756 22.15 -27.69 6.23
CA PRO A 756 22.07 -28.13 7.62
C PRO A 756 20.77 -28.89 7.91
N LYS A 757 20.86 -30.13 8.37
CA LYS A 757 19.73 -31.07 8.55
C LYS A 757 18.67 -30.60 9.55
N ASN A 758 19.05 -29.76 10.50
CA ASN A 758 18.16 -29.16 11.53
C ASN A 758 17.47 -27.88 11.07
N MET A 759 17.76 -27.38 9.87
CA MET A 759 17.20 -26.16 9.31
C MET A 759 16.30 -26.45 8.11
N ARG A 760 15.25 -25.64 7.97
CA ARG A 760 14.41 -25.68 6.77
C ARG A 760 15.17 -25.17 5.56
N HIS A 761 14.85 -25.70 4.39
CA HIS A 761 15.40 -25.15 3.13
C HIS A 761 14.99 -23.69 2.98
N PRO A 762 15.85 -22.84 2.37
CA PRO A 762 15.55 -21.43 2.22
C PRO A 762 14.32 -21.23 1.33
N THR A 763 13.51 -20.27 1.72
CA THR A 763 12.39 -19.77 0.92
C THR A 763 12.68 -18.38 0.33
N MET A 764 13.80 -17.79 0.72
CA MET A 764 14.30 -16.50 0.25
C MET A 764 15.78 -16.66 -0.07
N VAL A 765 16.14 -16.43 -1.32
CA VAL A 765 17.52 -16.49 -1.80
C VAL A 765 17.87 -15.17 -2.48
N VAL A 766 19.00 -14.58 -2.13
CA VAL A 766 19.53 -13.39 -2.81
C VAL A 766 20.93 -13.70 -3.33
N SER A 767 21.09 -13.64 -4.65
CA SER A 767 22.39 -13.79 -5.30
C SER A 767 23.00 -12.41 -5.56
N THR A 768 24.18 -12.20 -5.03
CA THR A 768 24.99 -10.98 -5.24
C THR A 768 26.30 -11.30 -5.98
N ILE A 769 26.33 -12.45 -6.65
CA ILE A 769 27.49 -12.90 -7.40
C ILE A 769 27.61 -12.08 -8.69
N PRO A 770 28.76 -11.48 -8.99
CA PRO A 770 28.94 -10.74 -10.23
C PRO A 770 28.91 -11.69 -11.43
N THR A 771 28.42 -11.21 -12.57
CA THR A 771 28.33 -11.97 -13.82
C THR A 771 29.69 -12.23 -14.46
N GLN A 772 30.69 -11.43 -14.11
CA GLN A 772 32.06 -11.55 -14.59
C GLN A 772 33.05 -11.55 -13.41
N THR A 773 34.13 -12.33 -13.57
CA THR A 773 35.27 -12.26 -12.64
C THR A 773 36.07 -10.98 -12.85
N LEU A 774 37.05 -10.70 -11.99
CA LEU A 774 37.94 -9.54 -12.14
C LEU A 774 38.71 -9.56 -13.47
N ASP A 775 38.91 -10.73 -14.04
CA ASP A 775 39.60 -10.96 -15.31
C ASP A 775 38.62 -10.93 -16.51
N GLY A 776 37.37 -10.49 -16.33
CA GLY A 776 36.36 -10.40 -17.38
C GLY A 776 35.74 -11.71 -17.82
N MET A 777 36.09 -12.86 -17.20
CA MET A 777 35.53 -14.16 -17.57
C MET A 777 34.10 -14.32 -17.02
N PRO A 778 33.13 -14.87 -17.81
CA PRO A 778 31.78 -15.11 -17.35
C PRO A 778 31.76 -16.02 -16.12
N THR A 779 30.96 -15.64 -15.13
CA THR A 779 30.75 -16.45 -13.92
C THR A 779 29.64 -17.47 -14.16
N ASN A 780 30.01 -18.78 -14.18
CA ASN A 780 29.01 -19.85 -14.30
C ASN A 780 28.55 -20.30 -12.90
N PHE A 781 27.60 -19.52 -12.32
CA PHE A 781 27.11 -19.78 -10.96
C PHE A 781 25.71 -20.37 -10.96
N THR A 782 25.53 -21.47 -10.24
CA THR A 782 24.26 -22.12 -9.95
C THR A 782 24.25 -22.57 -8.49
N LEU A 783 23.07 -22.78 -7.93
CA LEU A 783 22.91 -23.32 -6.58
C LEU A 783 22.80 -24.84 -6.58
N PRO A 784 23.23 -25.51 -5.50
CA PRO A 784 22.91 -26.91 -5.29
C PRO A 784 21.40 -27.15 -5.36
N LYS A 785 20.97 -28.17 -6.09
CA LYS A 785 19.52 -28.46 -6.26
C LYS A 785 18.84 -28.77 -4.94
N GLU A 786 19.56 -29.37 -4.00
CA GLU A 786 19.06 -29.68 -2.66
C GLU A 786 18.73 -28.39 -1.88
N TRP A 787 19.49 -27.33 -2.04
CA TRP A 787 19.23 -26.06 -1.35
C TRP A 787 17.90 -25.41 -1.79
N LEU A 788 17.45 -25.69 -3.01
CA LEU A 788 16.15 -25.27 -3.54
C LEU A 788 15.03 -26.29 -3.25
N GLY A 789 15.20 -27.10 -2.21
CA GLY A 789 14.31 -28.20 -1.82
C GLY A 789 13.04 -27.78 -1.04
N SER A 790 12.73 -26.49 -0.93
CA SER A 790 11.49 -26.03 -0.28
C SER A 790 10.24 -26.59 -0.98
N ARG A 791 9.36 -27.25 -0.21
CA ARG A 791 8.11 -27.85 -0.75
C ARG A 791 7.10 -26.80 -1.22
N THR A 792 7.17 -25.59 -0.72
CA THR A 792 6.28 -24.46 -1.05
C THR A 792 6.93 -23.50 -2.05
N GLY A 793 8.11 -23.84 -2.56
CA GLY A 793 8.93 -22.96 -3.37
C GLY A 793 9.49 -21.78 -2.55
N GLY A 794 9.67 -20.64 -3.18
CA GLY A 794 10.23 -19.45 -2.57
C GLY A 794 10.48 -18.35 -3.60
N VAL A 795 11.31 -17.39 -3.25
CA VAL A 795 11.77 -16.33 -4.13
C VAL A 795 13.29 -16.37 -4.26
N VAL A 796 13.78 -16.25 -5.48
CA VAL A 796 15.19 -16.00 -5.80
C VAL A 796 15.30 -14.60 -6.37
N VAL A 797 16.12 -13.76 -5.75
CA VAL A 797 16.48 -12.43 -6.24
C VAL A 797 17.87 -12.49 -6.80
N GLU A 798 18.02 -12.44 -8.14
CA GLU A 798 19.30 -12.32 -8.82
C GLU A 798 19.58 -10.84 -9.08
N LEU A 799 20.65 -10.30 -8.49
CA LEU A 799 20.94 -8.88 -8.60
C LEU A 799 21.66 -8.49 -9.89
N ALA A 800 22.17 -9.45 -10.62
CA ALA A 800 22.79 -9.22 -11.91
C ALA A 800 21.74 -8.89 -12.98
N TYR A 801 22.07 -7.95 -13.87
CA TYR A 801 21.23 -7.57 -15.02
C TYR A 801 22.03 -7.42 -16.33
N MET A 802 23.33 -7.68 -16.28
CA MET A 802 24.23 -7.63 -17.46
C MET A 802 25.13 -8.86 -17.50
N PRO A 803 24.80 -9.88 -18.27
CA PRO A 803 23.52 -10.14 -18.95
C PRO A 803 22.41 -10.46 -17.94
N ILE A 804 21.14 -10.26 -18.33
CA ILE A 804 19.99 -10.58 -17.48
C ILE A 804 19.79 -12.10 -17.32
N VAL A 805 20.16 -12.88 -18.33
CA VAL A 805 20.04 -14.34 -18.32
C VAL A 805 21.33 -14.96 -17.77
N THR A 806 21.41 -15.10 -16.46
CA THR A 806 22.51 -15.81 -15.80
C THR A 806 22.22 -17.31 -15.71
N PRO A 807 23.21 -18.19 -15.47
CA PRO A 807 22.98 -19.61 -15.22
C PRO A 807 22.01 -19.87 -14.07
N LEU A 808 22.03 -19.04 -13.03
CA LEU A 808 21.09 -19.12 -11.92
C LEU A 808 19.66 -18.79 -12.37
N VAL A 809 19.49 -17.77 -13.22
CA VAL A 809 18.19 -17.44 -13.81
C VAL A 809 17.61 -18.62 -14.56
N VAL A 810 18.40 -19.26 -15.42
CA VAL A 810 17.98 -20.47 -16.16
C VAL A 810 17.61 -21.60 -15.21
N GLN A 811 18.40 -21.84 -14.16
CA GLN A 811 18.12 -22.85 -13.15
C GLN A 811 16.77 -22.62 -12.45
N VAL A 812 16.47 -21.37 -12.04
CA VAL A 812 15.22 -21.05 -11.35
C VAL A 812 14.02 -21.15 -12.28
N GLN A 813 14.15 -20.76 -13.55
CA GLN A 813 13.08 -20.92 -14.56
C GLN A 813 12.65 -22.39 -14.72
N GLN A 814 13.57 -23.34 -14.61
CA GLN A 814 13.26 -24.78 -14.70
C GLN A 814 12.43 -25.29 -13.52
N ILE A 815 12.44 -24.61 -12.39
CA ILE A 815 11.74 -25.03 -11.17
C ILE A 815 10.56 -24.12 -10.79
N GLN A 816 10.16 -23.20 -11.66
CA GLN A 816 9.01 -22.32 -11.42
C GLN A 816 7.71 -23.10 -11.14
N SER A 817 7.53 -24.24 -11.78
CA SER A 817 6.38 -25.14 -11.55
C SER A 817 6.30 -25.66 -10.10
N LYS A 818 7.40 -25.59 -9.34
CA LYS A 818 7.47 -25.96 -7.92
C LYS A 818 7.20 -24.78 -6.97
N GLY A 819 6.71 -23.63 -7.50
CA GLY A 819 6.38 -22.45 -6.71
C GLY A 819 7.57 -21.51 -6.45
N TRP A 820 8.66 -21.62 -7.21
CA TRP A 820 9.77 -20.67 -7.17
C TRP A 820 9.48 -19.47 -8.07
N ILE A 821 9.71 -18.28 -7.54
CA ILE A 821 9.56 -17.00 -8.24
C ILE A 821 10.94 -16.41 -8.43
N LEU A 822 11.23 -15.95 -9.64
CA LEU A 822 12.44 -15.21 -9.97
C LEU A 822 12.13 -13.71 -9.96
N MET A 823 13.00 -12.97 -9.29
CA MET A 823 13.12 -11.51 -9.36
C MET A 823 14.53 -11.22 -9.87
N ASP A 824 14.66 -10.50 -10.96
CA ASP A 824 15.95 -10.19 -11.56
C ASP A 824 16.47 -8.78 -11.24
N GLY A 825 17.64 -8.44 -11.74
CA GLY A 825 18.27 -7.14 -11.49
C GLY A 825 17.48 -5.96 -12.05
N LEU A 826 16.69 -6.15 -13.12
CA LEU A 826 15.81 -5.11 -13.65
C LEU A 826 14.53 -4.92 -12.80
N ASP A 827 14.17 -5.92 -12.00
CA ASP A 827 13.15 -5.74 -10.96
C ASP A 827 13.69 -4.93 -9.76
N MET A 828 14.96 -5.15 -9.39
CA MET A 828 15.57 -4.54 -8.21
C MET A 828 16.06 -3.11 -8.47
N LEU A 829 16.61 -2.84 -9.64
CA LEU A 829 17.22 -1.55 -9.99
C LEU A 829 16.24 -0.36 -9.81
N PRO A 830 15.01 -0.38 -10.34
CA PRO A 830 14.06 0.70 -10.10
C PRO A 830 13.64 0.83 -8.63
N GLU A 831 13.52 -0.28 -7.90
CA GLU A 831 13.05 -0.24 -6.52
C GLU A 831 14.03 0.52 -5.59
N GLN A 832 15.35 0.37 -5.75
CA GLN A 832 16.32 1.16 -5.02
C GLN A 832 16.37 2.61 -5.52
N ALA A 833 16.17 2.83 -6.83
CA ALA A 833 16.14 4.16 -7.42
C ALA A 833 14.95 5.00 -6.97
N PHE A 834 13.79 4.40 -6.71
CA PHE A 834 12.64 5.11 -6.12
C PHE A 834 13.00 5.72 -4.77
N ALA A 835 13.70 4.97 -3.91
CA ALA A 835 14.15 5.48 -2.62
C ALA A 835 15.20 6.59 -2.78
N GLN A 836 16.13 6.46 -3.73
CA GLN A 836 17.08 7.53 -4.04
C GLN A 836 16.38 8.79 -4.55
N PHE A 837 15.41 8.65 -5.46
CA PHE A 837 14.64 9.78 -5.96
C PHE A 837 13.95 10.53 -4.83
N GLU A 838 13.32 9.78 -3.89
CA GLU A 838 12.68 10.38 -2.73
C GLU A 838 13.68 11.13 -1.83
N LEU A 839 14.87 10.56 -1.59
CA LEU A 839 15.94 11.22 -0.83
C LEU A 839 16.50 12.45 -1.55
N PHE A 840 16.63 12.41 -2.86
CA PHE A 840 17.20 13.50 -3.66
C PHE A 840 16.25 14.70 -3.78
N THR A 841 14.98 14.46 -3.99
CA THR A 841 14.00 15.49 -4.34
C THR A 841 13.04 15.88 -3.22
N GLY A 842 12.90 15.04 -2.19
CA GLY A 842 11.84 15.19 -1.19
C GLY A 842 10.43 14.94 -1.77
N ARG A 843 10.34 14.32 -2.95
CA ARG A 843 9.09 14.01 -3.63
C ARG A 843 8.96 12.51 -3.88
N ARG A 844 7.74 12.02 -3.91
CA ARG A 844 7.47 10.60 -4.19
C ARG A 844 7.85 10.25 -5.63
N ALA A 845 8.53 9.13 -5.79
CA ALA A 845 8.97 8.66 -7.10
C ALA A 845 7.76 8.25 -7.98
N PRO A 846 7.70 8.66 -9.25
CA PRO A 846 6.71 8.18 -10.23
C PRO A 846 7.09 6.76 -10.69
N ARG A 847 6.77 5.77 -9.86
CA ARG A 847 7.34 4.41 -9.91
C ARG A 847 7.10 3.67 -11.21
N LYS A 848 5.88 3.79 -11.78
CA LYS A 848 5.57 3.15 -13.06
C LYS A 848 6.43 3.75 -14.17
N LEU A 849 6.44 5.07 -14.28
CA LEU A 849 7.25 5.78 -15.28
C LEU A 849 8.73 5.38 -15.19
N MET A 850 9.33 5.46 -14.01
CA MET A 850 10.74 5.11 -13.82
C MET A 850 11.03 3.64 -14.14
N ARG A 851 10.11 2.73 -13.84
CA ARG A 851 10.25 1.31 -14.19
C ARG A 851 10.13 1.10 -15.69
N ASP A 852 9.17 1.73 -16.34
CA ASP A 852 8.96 1.62 -17.80
C ASP A 852 10.17 2.16 -18.57
N GLU A 853 10.80 3.24 -18.08
CA GLU A 853 12.05 3.77 -18.66
C GLU A 853 13.23 2.80 -18.55
N VAL A 854 13.31 1.99 -17.49
CA VAL A 854 14.33 0.92 -17.40
C VAL A 854 14.15 -0.10 -18.53
N PHE A 855 12.93 -0.60 -18.72
CA PHE A 855 12.66 -1.59 -19.77
C PHE A 855 12.81 -1.03 -21.19
N LYS A 856 12.44 0.23 -21.39
CA LYS A 856 12.58 0.94 -22.67
C LYS A 856 14.04 1.10 -23.10
N HIS A 857 14.93 1.39 -22.13
CA HIS A 857 16.34 1.64 -22.41
C HIS A 857 17.23 0.40 -22.20
N TYR A 858 16.68 -0.68 -21.64
CA TYR A 858 17.42 -1.92 -21.53
C TYR A 858 17.51 -2.59 -22.90
N SER A 859 18.75 -2.75 -23.38
CA SER A 859 19.07 -3.54 -24.57
C SER A 859 20.41 -4.21 -24.31
N GLU A 860 20.47 -5.52 -24.44
CA GLU A 860 21.72 -6.25 -24.31
C GLU A 860 22.74 -5.78 -25.36
N ASP A 861 22.28 -5.51 -26.59
CA ASP A 861 23.12 -5.02 -27.67
C ASP A 861 23.66 -3.62 -27.41
N PHE A 862 22.84 -2.71 -26.86
CA PHE A 862 23.24 -1.36 -26.48
C PHE A 862 24.30 -1.40 -25.35
N LEU A 863 24.06 -2.25 -24.36
CA LEU A 863 24.94 -2.38 -23.20
C LEU A 863 26.27 -3.05 -23.58
N LEU A 864 26.25 -4.05 -24.47
CA LEU A 864 27.43 -4.67 -25.05
C LEU A 864 28.22 -3.67 -25.96
N GLY A 865 27.50 -2.90 -26.79
CA GLY A 865 28.09 -1.87 -27.64
C GLY A 865 28.77 -0.75 -26.85
N ALA A 866 28.21 -0.34 -25.71
CA ALA A 866 28.81 0.63 -24.81
C ALA A 866 30.09 0.10 -24.14
N ALA A 867 30.12 -1.19 -23.82
CA ALA A 867 31.33 -1.83 -23.28
C ALA A 867 32.46 -1.95 -24.30
N LEU A 868 32.14 -2.18 -25.57
CA LEU A 868 33.11 -2.29 -26.66
C LEU A 868 33.70 -0.93 -27.09
N ASN A 869 32.94 0.19 -26.94
CA ASN A 869 33.40 1.52 -27.28
C ASN A 869 34.36 2.15 -26.22
N THR A 870 34.48 1.52 -25.05
CA THR A 870 35.47 1.99 -24.02
C THR A 870 36.88 1.54 -24.27
N ASP A 871 37.13 0.66 -25.26
CA ASP A 871 38.48 0.18 -25.64
C ASP A 871 39.11 0.92 -26.85
N SER A 872 38.52 2.04 -27.28
CA SER A 872 39.17 2.91 -28.28
C SER A 872 39.91 4.05 -27.56
N PRO A 873 41.23 4.25 -27.86
CA PRO A 873 42.12 5.12 -27.12
C PRO A 873 41.75 6.60 -27.22
#